data_ca317943cc1b2bc6dc3242bcb84de463
#
_entry.id   ca317943cc1b2bc6dc3242bcb84de463
#
_cell.length_a   1.000
_cell.length_b   1.000
_cell.length_c   1.000
_cell.angle_alpha   90.00
_cell.angle_beta   90.00
_cell.angle_gamma   90.00
#
_symmetry.space_group_name_H-M   'P 1'
#
loop_
_entity.id
_entity.type
_entity.pdbx_description
1 polymer ?
#
loop_
_entity_poly.entity_id
_entity_poly.type
_entity_poly.pdbx_seq_one_letter_code
_entity_poly.pdbx_strand_id
1 'polypeptide(L)'
;MDFKYKITDVAKEFDLPAKKIIETVAPLTGETYKTGGTFGEKELNVLLETLTRTNAETSMDAYLNSAKAQPEPKPAPKAEKKPAEKKAEPKPEAKPAPKAEEPKKEARKPEKQAEKRSEKRVTFQELAADTGIKKPVAATEQVQVNRARVSVDTRTVDVNVDKFNARYDDLADSRNMPSKRKNQPTGKKEKFNNRNRQRGQQFGRRRETEAERLQRIQLEKARNAQLKISIPDEITVGELATRLKQSAAKVVAKFMAMGEMHAVSDVVDFDTAALIAEEFHAKVEHEVHVSIEERLFVQEEDNAEDLVERPPVVVVMGHVDHGKTSILDAIRKTNVTKGEAGGITQAIGAYQVKSGDSLITFLDTPGHEAFTAMRARGANMTDIAVLVVAADDGIMPQTIESINHAKAANVKLIVAINKMDKPTANPERVKEQLTKYEIVPEDWGGDVACIPVSAMTGMGISDLLERIVLEAEVMELKANPNRRGKGAVVEARLDKGQGPIATLLVQNGTLHKGDCLIAGTAVGRVRTMRNDKGQEITEAGPSTPVEITGLTEVPEAGELFEAVEDERLARELADRRTTEAKEKQFAAYTKVTLDNLFDQMAANDMKELPIVVKADVQGSAEAVKQSLEKISNEEVRVRVIHAGVGAISKSDVSLADASNAIIIGFNVRPDAVAKAEAEQTSVEMRMYRVIYDAINDVSDAMKGMLAPKVREVALGEAQVRQVYKISSVGTVAGCRVTNGKITRDAQLRLVRDGIVICEDSIASLKRFKDDAKEVAAGFECGITLAKFQDIKEGDVFECFKMEEYRD
;
A
#
# COMPACT_ATOMS: atom_id res chain seq x y z
N MET A 1 -24.39 -32.08 -14.14
CA MET A 1 -25.66 -31.75 -13.45
C MET A 1 -26.34 -30.68 -14.29
N ASP A 2 -27.51 -31.00 -14.84
CA ASP A 2 -28.23 -29.99 -15.63
C ASP A 2 -28.92 -29.00 -14.68
N PHE A 3 -28.41 -27.77 -14.64
CA PHE A 3 -29.04 -26.70 -13.86
C PHE A 3 -30.38 -26.31 -14.53
N LYS A 4 -31.43 -26.21 -13.73
CA LYS A 4 -32.77 -25.80 -14.16
C LYS A 4 -33.16 -24.49 -13.49
N TYR A 5 -33.38 -23.48 -14.28
CA TYR A 5 -33.74 -22.13 -13.84
C TYR A 5 -35.24 -21.90 -13.97
N LYS A 6 -35.91 -21.42 -12.92
CA LYS A 6 -37.33 -21.08 -12.98
C LYS A 6 -37.56 -19.82 -13.80
N ILE A 7 -38.48 -19.85 -14.74
CA ILE A 7 -38.81 -18.72 -15.62
C ILE A 7 -39.24 -17.49 -14.83
N THR A 8 -39.89 -17.67 -13.67
CA THR A 8 -40.27 -16.56 -12.78
C THR A 8 -39.09 -15.87 -12.08
N ASP A 9 -38.03 -16.60 -11.83
CA ASP A 9 -36.84 -16.05 -11.19
C ASP A 9 -35.98 -15.32 -12.24
N VAL A 10 -35.81 -15.89 -13.41
CA VAL A 10 -35.21 -15.28 -14.59
C VAL A 10 -35.96 -13.98 -14.97
N ALA A 11 -37.28 -13.97 -14.91
CA ALA A 11 -38.10 -12.82 -15.19
C ALA A 11 -37.89 -11.66 -14.20
N LYS A 12 -37.61 -11.95 -12.95
CA LYS A 12 -37.27 -10.95 -11.92
C LYS A 12 -35.88 -10.38 -12.10
N GLU A 13 -34.91 -11.22 -12.45
CA GLU A 13 -33.51 -10.82 -12.62
C GLU A 13 -33.32 -9.89 -13.80
N PHE A 14 -34.07 -10.10 -14.89
CA PHE A 14 -34.01 -9.24 -16.08
C PHE A 14 -35.06 -8.12 -16.10
N ASP A 15 -35.83 -7.95 -15.04
CA ASP A 15 -36.97 -6.99 -14.95
C ASP A 15 -37.93 -7.03 -16.16
N LEU A 16 -38.16 -8.25 -16.69
CA LEU A 16 -39.00 -8.50 -17.84
C LEU A 16 -40.18 -9.38 -17.45
N PRO A 17 -41.37 -9.13 -18.01
CA PRO A 17 -42.53 -10.01 -17.75
C PRO A 17 -42.26 -11.40 -18.30
N ALA A 18 -42.50 -12.45 -17.49
CA ALA A 18 -42.27 -13.85 -17.84
C ALA A 18 -42.92 -14.28 -19.18
N LYS A 19 -44.02 -13.66 -19.58
CA LYS A 19 -44.67 -13.86 -20.86
C LYS A 19 -43.80 -13.42 -22.03
N LYS A 20 -43.10 -12.31 -21.90
CA LYS A 20 -42.19 -11.76 -22.92
C LYS A 20 -40.96 -12.66 -23.10
N ILE A 21 -40.42 -13.20 -22.02
CA ILE A 21 -39.32 -14.15 -22.04
C ILE A 21 -39.72 -15.44 -22.78
N ILE A 22 -40.91 -15.95 -22.52
CA ILE A 22 -41.43 -17.14 -23.23
C ILE A 22 -41.62 -16.88 -24.71
N GLU A 23 -42.17 -15.71 -25.09
CA GLU A 23 -42.37 -15.29 -26.47
C GLU A 23 -41.06 -15.11 -27.24
N THR A 24 -39.97 -14.77 -26.59
CA THR A 24 -38.63 -14.64 -27.21
C THR A 24 -37.92 -15.99 -27.36
N VAL A 25 -38.06 -16.91 -26.42
CA VAL A 25 -37.36 -18.23 -26.42
C VAL A 25 -38.11 -19.29 -27.22
N ALA A 26 -39.42 -19.36 -27.11
CA ALA A 26 -40.25 -20.39 -27.74
C ALA A 26 -40.06 -20.55 -29.28
N PRO A 27 -39.95 -19.48 -30.09
CA PRO A 27 -39.75 -19.63 -31.53
C PRO A 27 -38.37 -20.12 -31.93
N LEU A 28 -37.38 -20.00 -31.05
CA LEU A 28 -35.98 -20.37 -31.30
C LEU A 28 -35.66 -21.78 -30.83
N THR A 29 -36.33 -22.24 -29.78
CA THR A 29 -36.14 -23.59 -29.23
C THR A 29 -37.18 -24.61 -29.74
N GLY A 30 -38.28 -24.15 -30.31
CA GLY A 30 -39.39 -24.98 -30.81
C GLY A 30 -40.25 -25.65 -29.71
N GLU A 31 -40.02 -25.28 -28.45
CA GLU A 31 -40.73 -25.84 -27.31
C GLU A 31 -41.74 -24.84 -26.71
N THR A 32 -42.83 -25.39 -26.14
CA THR A 32 -43.86 -24.57 -25.48
C THR A 32 -43.70 -24.52 -23.99
N TYR A 33 -43.40 -23.32 -23.45
CA TYR A 33 -43.17 -23.12 -22.03
C TYR A 33 -44.39 -22.54 -21.32
N LYS A 34 -44.61 -22.93 -20.05
CA LYS A 34 -45.62 -22.32 -19.17
C LYS A 34 -44.90 -21.36 -18.21
N THR A 35 -45.58 -20.29 -17.78
CA THR A 35 -45.05 -19.25 -16.88
C THR A 35 -44.45 -19.76 -15.57
N GLY A 36 -44.80 -20.95 -15.10
CA GLY A 36 -44.21 -21.62 -13.94
C GLY A 36 -43.21 -22.73 -14.29
N GLY A 37 -42.81 -22.85 -15.55
CA GLY A 37 -41.81 -23.83 -16.01
C GLY A 37 -40.38 -23.50 -15.64
N THR A 38 -39.45 -24.36 -16.06
CA THR A 38 -37.99 -24.17 -15.87
C THR A 38 -37.30 -24.17 -17.21
N PHE A 39 -36.27 -23.33 -17.37
CA PHE A 39 -35.32 -23.37 -18.47
C PHE A 39 -34.10 -24.21 -18.12
N GLY A 40 -33.52 -24.87 -19.10
CA GLY A 40 -32.18 -25.42 -19.00
C GLY A 40 -31.14 -24.37 -19.43
N GLU A 41 -29.89 -24.75 -19.38
CA GLU A 41 -28.77 -23.90 -19.69
C GLU A 41 -28.75 -23.43 -21.16
N LYS A 42 -29.22 -24.26 -22.07
CA LYS A 42 -29.32 -23.93 -23.50
C LYS A 42 -30.36 -22.85 -23.79
N GLU A 43 -31.55 -22.97 -23.18
CA GLU A 43 -32.61 -21.97 -23.30
C GLU A 43 -32.25 -20.64 -22.70
N LEU A 44 -31.50 -20.66 -21.58
CA LEU A 44 -30.99 -19.44 -20.95
C LEU A 44 -29.98 -18.74 -21.84
N ASN A 45 -29.05 -19.46 -22.47
CA ASN A 45 -28.07 -18.90 -23.39
C ASN A 45 -28.72 -18.29 -24.64
N VAL A 46 -29.75 -18.91 -25.19
CA VAL A 46 -30.54 -18.38 -26.29
C VAL A 46 -31.26 -17.10 -25.87
N LEU A 47 -31.80 -17.01 -24.67
CA LEU A 47 -32.43 -15.79 -24.14
C LEU A 47 -31.39 -14.67 -24.00
N LEU A 48 -30.22 -14.95 -23.42
CA LEU A 48 -29.15 -13.97 -23.26
C LEU A 48 -28.66 -13.44 -24.61
N GLU A 49 -28.47 -14.33 -25.59
CA GLU A 49 -28.04 -13.94 -26.94
C GLU A 49 -29.08 -13.05 -27.64
N THR A 50 -30.37 -13.37 -27.51
CA THR A 50 -31.43 -12.56 -28.12
C THR A 50 -31.63 -11.23 -27.43
N LEU A 51 -31.51 -11.15 -26.10
CA LEU A 51 -31.58 -9.88 -25.36
C LEU A 51 -30.36 -8.99 -25.65
N THR A 52 -29.17 -9.57 -25.75
CA THR A 52 -27.98 -8.82 -26.14
C THR A 52 -28.08 -8.26 -27.54
N ARG A 53 -28.67 -9.04 -28.48
CA ARG A 53 -28.83 -8.64 -29.87
C ARG A 53 -29.92 -7.55 -30.07
N THR A 54 -31.00 -7.60 -29.27
CA THR A 54 -32.08 -6.62 -29.30
C THR A 54 -31.73 -5.31 -28.59
N ASN A 55 -30.86 -5.34 -27.59
CA ASN A 55 -30.42 -4.18 -26.80
C ASN A 55 -29.04 -3.66 -27.22
N ALA A 56 -28.46 -4.19 -28.31
CA ALA A 56 -27.18 -3.72 -28.82
C ALA A 56 -27.32 -2.29 -29.37
N GLU A 57 -26.77 -1.31 -28.67
CA GLU A 57 -26.71 0.05 -29.14
C GLU A 57 -25.57 0.22 -30.16
N THR A 58 -25.90 0.92 -31.27
CA THR A 58 -25.00 1.03 -32.42
C THR A 58 -23.93 2.11 -32.29
N SER A 59 -23.98 2.93 -31.21
CA SER A 59 -22.95 3.95 -30.97
C SER A 59 -22.76 4.25 -29.47
N MET A 60 -21.53 4.59 -29.10
CA MET A 60 -21.16 4.97 -27.73
C MET A 60 -21.88 6.24 -27.25
N ASP A 61 -22.21 7.16 -28.17
CA ASP A 61 -22.93 8.38 -27.85
C ASP A 61 -24.40 8.10 -27.51
N ALA A 62 -25.02 7.08 -28.11
CA ALA A 62 -26.37 6.65 -27.79
C ALA A 62 -26.42 6.03 -26.39
N TYR A 63 -25.43 5.22 -26.04
CA TYR A 63 -25.27 4.61 -24.71
C TYR A 63 -25.11 5.68 -23.61
N LEU A 64 -24.26 6.69 -23.83
CA LEU A 64 -24.01 7.76 -22.85
C LEU A 64 -25.23 8.69 -22.67
N ASN A 65 -26.09 8.81 -23.69
CA ASN A 65 -27.29 9.59 -23.60
C ASN A 65 -28.47 8.83 -22.97
N SER A 66 -28.53 7.49 -23.13
CA SER A 66 -29.50 6.65 -22.44
C SER A 66 -29.23 6.57 -20.94
N ALA A 67 -27.98 6.58 -20.54
CA ALA A 67 -27.57 6.61 -19.12
C ALA A 67 -27.87 7.94 -18.40
N LYS A 68 -28.11 9.03 -19.13
CA LYS A 68 -28.47 10.36 -18.56
C LYS A 68 -29.97 10.59 -18.38
N ALA A 69 -30.80 9.73 -18.91
CA ALA A 69 -32.24 9.76 -18.71
C ALA A 69 -32.60 9.02 -17.42
N GLN A 70 -32.57 9.70 -16.29
CA GLN A 70 -33.13 9.17 -15.05
C GLN A 70 -34.65 9.04 -15.20
N PRO A 71 -35.27 7.92 -14.85
CA PRO A 71 -36.72 7.79 -14.81
C PRO A 71 -37.27 8.66 -13.67
N GLU A 72 -38.24 9.53 -14.02
CA GLU A 72 -39.01 10.28 -13.04
C GLU A 72 -39.71 9.33 -12.03
N PRO A 73 -39.80 9.68 -10.75
CA PRO A 73 -40.43 8.82 -9.74
C PRO A 73 -41.93 8.74 -9.99
N LYS A 74 -42.45 7.54 -10.26
CA LYS A 74 -43.89 7.24 -10.34
C LYS A 74 -44.56 7.55 -9.01
N PRO A 75 -45.74 8.21 -9.01
CA PRO A 75 -46.47 8.54 -7.78
C PRO A 75 -47.00 7.28 -7.08
N ALA A 76 -46.77 7.25 -5.75
CA ALA A 76 -47.21 6.17 -4.88
C ALA A 76 -48.72 5.93 -4.91
N PRO A 77 -49.19 4.67 -4.87
CA PRO A 77 -50.62 4.38 -4.81
C PRO A 77 -51.21 4.75 -3.43
N LYS A 78 -52.35 5.40 -3.48
CA LYS A 78 -53.15 5.79 -2.30
C LYS A 78 -53.61 4.59 -1.48
N ALA A 79 -53.32 4.63 -0.21
CA ALA A 79 -53.82 3.67 0.76
C ALA A 79 -55.33 3.84 1.02
N GLU A 80 -56.10 2.78 0.85
CA GLU A 80 -57.51 2.69 1.27
C GLU A 80 -57.59 2.52 2.80
N LYS A 81 -58.46 3.35 3.39
CA LYS A 81 -58.84 3.27 4.79
C LYS A 81 -59.79 2.09 5.07
N LYS A 82 -59.60 1.34 6.14
CA LYS A 82 -60.68 0.68 6.87
C LYS A 82 -60.40 0.72 8.40
N PRO A 83 -61.42 0.55 9.26
CA PRO A 83 -61.65 1.50 10.36
C PRO A 83 -61.34 0.96 11.76
N ALA A 84 -61.46 1.89 12.70
CA ALA A 84 -61.14 1.81 14.10
C ALA A 84 -61.90 0.75 14.92
N GLU A 85 -61.28 0.23 15.98
CA GLU A 85 -61.98 -0.14 17.20
C GLU A 85 -61.16 0.22 18.47
N LYS A 86 -61.90 0.62 19.48
CA LYS A 86 -61.60 1.40 20.65
C LYS A 86 -61.09 0.62 21.88
N LYS A 87 -60.51 1.41 22.82
CA LYS A 87 -60.40 1.24 24.30
C LYS A 87 -59.06 0.70 24.78
N ALA A 88 -58.43 1.19 25.84
CA ALA A 88 -58.78 2.16 26.91
C ALA A 88 -57.44 2.54 27.62
N GLU A 89 -57.37 3.78 28.11
CA GLU A 89 -56.43 4.27 29.17
C GLU A 89 -56.71 3.62 30.55
N PRO A 90 -55.82 3.73 31.57
CA PRO A 90 -55.47 4.99 32.17
C PRO A 90 -54.03 5.15 32.74
N LYS A 91 -53.59 6.40 32.89
CA LYS A 91 -52.60 6.95 33.82
C LYS A 91 -53.00 6.73 35.30
N PRO A 92 -52.16 6.91 36.38
CA PRO A 92 -51.58 8.23 36.69
C PRO A 92 -50.20 8.29 37.44
N GLU A 93 -49.61 9.52 37.50
CA GLU A 93 -48.98 10.25 38.63
C GLU A 93 -47.70 9.72 39.26
N ALA A 94 -46.72 10.47 39.69
CA ALA A 94 -46.62 11.87 40.14
C ALA A 94 -45.14 12.34 40.20
N LYS A 95 -44.95 13.68 40.18
CA LYS A 95 -43.78 14.51 40.48
C LYS A 95 -43.40 14.44 41.99
N PRO A 96 -42.27 15.09 42.48
CA PRO A 96 -41.82 16.45 42.20
C PRO A 96 -40.28 16.72 42.21
N ALA A 97 -39.94 17.93 41.76
CA ALA A 97 -38.66 18.63 41.95
C ALA A 97 -38.60 19.35 43.33
N PRO A 98 -37.43 19.95 43.74
CA PRO A 98 -37.31 21.40 43.78
C PRO A 98 -35.92 21.96 43.32
N LYS A 99 -35.85 23.10 42.59
CA LYS A 99 -35.59 24.51 42.93
C LYS A 99 -34.36 24.77 43.81
N ALA A 100 -33.38 25.60 43.47
CA ALA A 100 -33.31 27.07 43.28
C ALA A 100 -31.85 27.40 42.93
N GLU A 101 -31.31 28.47 42.37
CA GLU A 101 -31.67 29.88 42.34
C GLU A 101 -30.73 30.60 41.35
N GLU A 102 -31.26 31.60 40.63
CA GLU A 102 -30.51 32.67 39.96
C GLU A 102 -30.02 33.74 40.93
N PRO A 103 -29.06 34.66 40.51
CA PRO A 103 -29.55 36.00 40.18
C PRO A 103 -28.86 36.69 38.99
N LYS A 104 -29.71 37.27 38.19
CA LYS A 104 -29.81 38.59 37.50
C LYS A 104 -28.64 39.56 37.52
N LYS A 105 -28.35 40.17 36.36
CA LYS A 105 -28.49 41.59 35.91
C LYS A 105 -27.62 41.81 34.69
N GLU A 106 -27.83 42.60 33.64
CA GLU A 106 -28.82 43.59 33.26
C GLU A 106 -28.57 43.98 31.79
N ALA A 107 -29.65 44.27 31.15
CA ALA A 107 -29.88 44.69 29.79
C ALA A 107 -29.06 45.87 29.24
N ARG A 108 -28.87 45.87 27.91
CA ARG A 108 -29.14 47.03 27.04
C ARG A 108 -29.23 46.61 25.57
N LYS A 109 -30.39 46.73 24.95
CA LYS A 109 -30.61 46.94 23.49
C LYS A 109 -30.48 48.43 23.20
N PRO A 110 -30.16 48.84 21.95
CA PRO A 110 -31.26 49.17 21.05
C PRO A 110 -30.99 48.75 19.55
N GLU A 111 -32.03 48.28 18.95
CA GLU A 111 -32.78 48.74 17.76
C GLU A 111 -32.04 49.07 16.44
N LYS A 112 -32.50 48.29 15.39
CA LYS A 112 -32.91 48.68 14.03
C LYS A 112 -31.87 49.13 13.03
N GLN A 113 -31.64 48.36 11.97
CA GLN A 113 -32.36 48.60 10.69
C GLN A 113 -32.11 47.43 9.72
N ALA A 114 -33.20 46.90 9.21
CA ALA A 114 -33.24 45.96 8.09
C ALA A 114 -33.07 46.75 6.77
N GLU A 115 -32.10 46.38 5.96
CA GLU A 115 -32.13 46.69 4.53
C GLU A 115 -31.97 45.41 3.70
N LYS A 116 -33.03 45.10 2.98
CA LYS A 116 -33.06 44.10 1.92
C LYS A 116 -32.14 44.56 0.80
N ARG A 117 -31.12 43.82 0.45
CA ARG A 117 -30.46 43.91 -0.87
C ARG A 117 -30.66 42.62 -1.61
N SER A 118 -31.48 42.74 -2.67
CA SER A 118 -31.66 41.76 -3.70
C SER A 118 -30.38 41.56 -4.50
N GLU A 119 -29.93 40.30 -4.61
CA GLU A 119 -28.84 39.91 -5.52
C GLU A 119 -29.31 40.06 -6.98
N LYS A 120 -28.77 41.03 -7.71
CA LYS A 120 -28.79 41.04 -9.16
C LYS A 120 -27.62 40.25 -9.71
N ARG A 121 -27.89 39.15 -10.37
CA ARG A 121 -26.92 38.46 -11.23
C ARG A 121 -26.53 39.39 -12.37
N VAL A 122 -25.27 39.78 -12.39
CA VAL A 122 -24.66 40.50 -13.54
C VAL A 122 -24.14 39.46 -14.50
N THR A 123 -24.64 39.52 -15.74
CA THR A 123 -24.19 38.66 -16.82
C THR A 123 -22.90 39.22 -17.45
N PHE A 124 -22.06 38.31 -17.95
CA PHE A 124 -20.69 38.53 -18.47
C PHE A 124 -20.59 39.53 -19.66
N GLN A 125 -21.67 40.15 -20.07
CA GLN A 125 -21.68 41.11 -21.17
C GLN A 125 -21.50 42.61 -20.75
N GLU A 126 -21.63 42.94 -19.48
CA GLU A 126 -21.54 44.34 -19.03
C GLU A 126 -20.14 44.79 -18.58
N LEU A 127 -19.19 43.87 -18.48
CA LEU A 127 -17.79 44.20 -18.06
C LEU A 127 -16.86 44.57 -19.24
N ALA A 128 -17.34 44.59 -20.47
CA ALA A 128 -16.51 44.85 -21.66
C ALA A 128 -16.56 46.32 -22.18
N ALA A 129 -17.28 47.20 -21.49
CA ALA A 129 -17.50 48.58 -21.97
C ALA A 129 -16.52 49.63 -21.48
N ASP A 130 -15.62 49.32 -20.53
CA ASP A 130 -14.82 50.36 -19.84
C ASP A 130 -13.28 50.22 -19.97
N THR A 131 -12.79 49.33 -20.87
CA THR A 131 -11.36 49.31 -21.20
C THR A 131 -11.15 49.44 -22.70
N GLY A 132 -10.77 50.63 -23.08
CA GLY A 132 -10.52 51.03 -24.48
C GLY A 132 -9.30 50.31 -25.11
N ILE A 133 -9.49 49.05 -25.57
CA ILE A 133 -8.54 48.36 -26.42
C ILE A 133 -9.15 48.08 -27.76
N LYS A 134 -8.57 48.63 -28.82
CA LYS A 134 -8.94 48.47 -30.22
C LYS A 134 -8.88 47.03 -30.66
N LYS A 135 -9.97 46.52 -31.31
CA LYS A 135 -10.05 45.22 -31.95
C LYS A 135 -9.10 45.11 -33.13
N PRO A 136 -8.35 44.00 -33.32
CA PRO A 136 -7.75 43.72 -34.62
C PRO A 136 -8.78 43.16 -35.61
N VAL A 137 -8.62 43.54 -36.86
CA VAL A 137 -9.48 43.24 -38.02
C VAL A 137 -9.38 41.75 -38.37
N ALA A 138 -10.53 41.13 -38.58
CA ALA A 138 -10.67 39.75 -39.02
C ALA A 138 -10.22 39.57 -40.49
N ALA A 139 -9.28 38.68 -40.71
CA ALA A 139 -9.02 38.09 -42.03
C ALA A 139 -9.60 36.67 -42.02
N THR A 140 -10.67 36.52 -42.80
CA THR A 140 -11.32 35.26 -43.11
C THR A 140 -10.50 34.52 -44.17
N GLU A 141 -9.83 33.46 -43.78
CA GLU A 141 -9.49 32.36 -44.69
C GLU A 141 -10.01 31.05 -44.11
N GLN A 142 -11.05 30.54 -44.75
CA GLN A 142 -11.62 29.23 -44.52
C GLN A 142 -10.71 28.18 -45.13
N VAL A 143 -9.91 27.51 -44.31
CA VAL A 143 -9.26 26.26 -44.71
C VAL A 143 -10.29 25.14 -44.52
N GLN A 144 -10.84 24.62 -45.58
CA GLN A 144 -11.64 23.39 -45.59
C GLN A 144 -10.71 22.20 -45.33
N VAL A 145 -10.73 21.67 -44.12
CA VAL A 145 -10.11 20.38 -43.84
C VAL A 145 -11.10 19.27 -44.21
N ASN A 146 -10.86 18.64 -45.38
CA ASN A 146 -11.53 17.43 -45.79
C ASN A 146 -11.16 16.29 -44.84
N ARG A 147 -12.01 16.02 -43.84
CA ARG A 147 -11.91 14.79 -43.03
C ARG A 147 -12.53 13.64 -43.79
N ALA A 148 -11.74 12.84 -44.48
CA ALA A 148 -12.17 11.55 -44.99
C ALA A 148 -12.55 10.64 -43.82
N ARG A 149 -13.82 10.26 -43.73
CA ARG A 149 -14.27 9.23 -42.79
C ARG A 149 -13.78 7.88 -43.28
N VAL A 150 -12.84 7.28 -42.55
CA VAL A 150 -12.43 5.88 -42.74
C VAL A 150 -13.38 5.02 -41.90
N SER A 151 -14.24 4.23 -42.57
CA SER A 151 -15.04 3.21 -41.93
C SER A 151 -14.19 1.95 -41.73
N VAL A 152 -13.99 1.55 -40.47
CA VAL A 152 -13.27 0.32 -40.11
C VAL A 152 -14.32 -0.79 -39.94
N ASP A 153 -14.22 -1.84 -40.74
CA ASP A 153 -15.08 -3.03 -40.61
C ASP A 153 -14.46 -3.99 -39.56
N THR A 154 -15.12 -4.08 -38.42
CA THR A 154 -14.65 -4.88 -37.26
C THR A 154 -15.05 -6.37 -37.30
N ARG A 155 -15.50 -6.89 -38.43
CA ARG A 155 -16.02 -8.27 -38.55
C ARG A 155 -15.00 -9.36 -38.79
N THR A 156 -13.69 -9.07 -38.78
CA THR A 156 -12.64 -10.06 -38.90
C THR A 156 -11.79 -10.12 -37.65
N VAL A 157 -11.63 -11.33 -37.12
CA VAL A 157 -11.01 -11.66 -35.81
C VAL A 157 -9.50 -11.43 -35.77
N ASP A 158 -8.87 -10.99 -36.86
CA ASP A 158 -7.44 -10.63 -36.88
C ASP A 158 -7.27 -9.12 -36.92
N VAL A 159 -7.18 -8.49 -35.76
CA VAL A 159 -6.78 -7.09 -35.61
C VAL A 159 -5.27 -7.03 -35.68
N ASN A 160 -4.75 -6.70 -36.86
CA ASN A 160 -3.33 -6.45 -37.03
C ASN A 160 -3.03 -5.02 -36.56
N VAL A 161 -2.48 -4.90 -35.35
CA VAL A 161 -2.23 -3.62 -34.63
C VAL A 161 -1.29 -2.71 -35.43
N ASP A 162 -0.46 -3.29 -36.30
CA ASP A 162 0.52 -2.56 -37.13
C ASP A 162 -0.12 -1.65 -38.21
N LYS A 163 -1.41 -1.81 -38.48
CA LYS A 163 -2.13 -0.96 -39.44
C LYS A 163 -2.57 0.41 -38.92
N PHE A 164 -2.44 0.64 -37.62
CA PHE A 164 -2.90 1.88 -36.98
C PHE A 164 -1.78 2.88 -36.69
N ASN A 165 -0.53 2.52 -36.95
CA ASN A 165 0.59 3.40 -36.70
C ASN A 165 1.04 4.11 -38.00
N ALA A 166 0.48 5.27 -38.28
CA ALA A 166 0.74 6.08 -39.49
C ALA A 166 2.22 6.46 -39.70
N ARG A 167 3.07 6.27 -38.68
CA ARG A 167 4.52 6.49 -38.77
C ARG A 167 5.29 5.29 -39.33
N TYR A 168 4.69 4.07 -39.31
CA TYR A 168 5.34 2.89 -39.86
C TYR A 168 5.13 2.72 -41.36
N ASP A 169 4.04 3.28 -41.89
CA ASP A 169 3.79 3.21 -43.35
C ASP A 169 4.74 4.08 -44.19
N ASP A 170 5.32 5.14 -43.60
CA ASP A 170 6.34 5.99 -44.25
C ASP A 170 7.76 5.36 -44.25
N LEU A 171 7.99 4.31 -43.49
CA LEU A 171 9.29 3.62 -43.38
C LEU A 171 9.35 2.30 -44.16
N ALA A 172 8.22 1.80 -44.62
CA ALA A 172 8.18 0.61 -45.46
C ALA A 172 8.53 0.92 -46.92
N ASP A 173 9.77 0.67 -47.24
CA ASP A 173 10.28 0.81 -48.62
C ASP A 173 9.47 -0.03 -49.62
N SER A 174 8.73 0.62 -50.52
CA SER A 174 7.72 0.06 -51.42
C SER A 174 8.28 -0.94 -52.46
N ARG A 175 9.50 -1.40 -52.31
CA ARG A 175 10.22 -2.21 -53.31
C ARG A 175 10.13 -3.73 -53.18
N ASN A 176 9.50 -4.25 -52.14
CA ASN A 176 9.56 -5.71 -51.89
C ASN A 176 8.20 -6.39 -51.64
N MET A 177 7.12 -5.97 -52.29
CA MET A 177 5.90 -6.78 -52.30
C MET A 177 5.72 -7.51 -53.65
N PRO A 178 5.52 -8.83 -53.66
CA PRO A 178 5.22 -9.57 -54.87
C PRO A 178 3.78 -9.27 -55.32
N SER A 179 3.65 -8.64 -56.48
CA SER A 179 2.37 -8.35 -57.09
C SER A 179 1.60 -9.63 -57.44
N LYS A 180 0.48 -9.84 -56.79
CA LYS A 180 -0.52 -10.85 -57.25
C LYS A 180 -1.05 -10.49 -58.61
N ARG A 181 -0.69 -11.25 -59.61
CA ARG A 181 -1.25 -11.20 -60.97
C ARG A 181 -2.74 -11.49 -60.94
N LYS A 182 -3.54 -10.51 -61.36
CA LYS A 182 -4.89 -10.78 -61.84
C LYS A 182 -4.85 -11.14 -63.29
N ASN A 183 -5.39 -12.29 -63.62
CA ASN A 183 -5.65 -12.75 -65.00
C ASN A 183 -6.70 -11.83 -65.67
N GLN A 184 -6.37 -11.30 -66.82
CA GLN A 184 -7.34 -11.01 -67.87
C GLN A 184 -6.71 -11.22 -69.27
N PRO A 185 -7.48 -11.62 -70.28
CA PRO A 185 -6.99 -12.30 -71.45
C PRO A 185 -6.94 -11.41 -72.68
N THR A 186 -6.05 -11.84 -73.61
CA THR A 186 -6.05 -11.70 -75.07
C THR A 186 -5.87 -10.34 -75.70
N GLY A 187 -4.80 -10.25 -76.51
CA GLY A 187 -4.76 -9.29 -77.64
C GLY A 187 -3.40 -9.10 -78.23
N LYS A 188 -3.15 -9.86 -79.28
CA LYS A 188 -2.26 -9.61 -80.45
C LYS A 188 -0.70 -9.67 -80.26
N LYS A 189 -0.15 -10.69 -80.86
CA LYS A 189 1.24 -10.87 -81.23
C LYS A 189 1.66 -9.79 -82.28
N GLU A 190 2.71 -9.04 -81.97
CA GLU A 190 3.56 -8.45 -82.99
C GLU A 190 4.98 -8.99 -82.88
N LYS A 191 5.40 -9.58 -84.03
CA LYS A 191 6.74 -10.14 -84.28
C LYS A 191 7.70 -8.97 -84.47
N PHE A 192 8.70 -8.84 -83.65
CA PHE A 192 9.93 -8.10 -84.05
C PHE A 192 11.03 -9.03 -84.46
N ASN A 193 11.38 -8.81 -85.71
CA ASN A 193 12.39 -9.47 -86.49
C ASN A 193 13.77 -9.19 -85.94
N ASN A 194 14.50 -10.26 -85.84
CA ASN A 194 15.95 -10.31 -85.62
C ASN A 194 16.66 -10.14 -86.93
N ARG A 195 17.24 -8.96 -87.21
CA ARG A 195 18.30 -8.74 -88.22
C ARG A 195 19.03 -7.44 -87.87
N ASN A 196 20.21 -7.51 -87.29
CA ASN A 196 21.45 -7.14 -87.98
C ASN A 196 22.63 -7.45 -87.05
N ARG A 197 23.42 -8.41 -87.67
CA ARG A 197 24.80 -8.60 -87.32
C ARG A 197 25.61 -7.53 -88.06
N GLN A 198 26.72 -7.13 -87.43
CA GLN A 198 27.98 -6.60 -87.95
C GLN A 198 27.99 -5.11 -88.34
N ARG A 199 28.63 -4.36 -87.42
CA ARG A 199 29.75 -3.46 -87.69
C ARG A 199 30.29 -2.92 -86.41
N GLY A 200 31.39 -3.23 -85.97
CA GLY A 200 32.72 -2.79 -86.08
C GLY A 200 33.03 -1.58 -85.25
N GLN A 201 33.69 -1.85 -84.10
CA GLN A 201 34.70 -1.02 -83.43
C GLN A 201 34.87 0.42 -83.87
N GLN A 202 34.50 1.33 -82.87
CA GLN A 202 35.40 2.45 -82.49
C GLN A 202 35.05 2.87 -81.08
N PHE A 203 35.89 2.47 -80.10
CA PHE A 203 35.92 3.01 -78.78
C PHE A 203 36.44 4.44 -78.80
N GLY A 204 35.58 5.42 -78.93
CA GLY A 204 35.86 6.76 -78.56
C GLY A 204 35.75 6.86 -77.06
N ARG A 205 36.80 7.04 -76.28
CA ARG A 205 36.80 7.41 -74.89
C ARG A 205 35.99 8.68 -74.75
N ARG A 206 34.76 8.50 -74.32
CA ARG A 206 33.94 9.61 -73.83
C ARG A 206 34.63 10.19 -72.59
N ARG A 207 35.18 11.41 -72.73
CA ARG A 207 35.71 12.13 -71.56
C ARG A 207 34.59 12.25 -70.55
N GLU A 208 34.81 11.64 -69.35
CA GLU A 208 33.90 11.84 -68.16
C GLU A 208 33.71 13.30 -68.00
N THR A 209 32.48 13.74 -67.81
CA THR A 209 32.17 15.11 -67.48
C THR A 209 32.66 15.35 -66.02
N GLU A 210 33.00 16.61 -65.69
CA GLU A 210 33.44 16.96 -64.31
C GLU A 210 32.41 16.57 -63.25
N ALA A 211 31.13 16.64 -63.58
CA ALA A 211 30.09 16.19 -62.71
C ALA A 211 30.10 14.68 -62.44
N GLU A 212 30.31 13.84 -63.43
CA GLU A 212 30.47 12.36 -63.30
C GLU A 212 31.70 12.00 -62.47
N ARG A 213 32.83 12.73 -62.71
CA ARG A 213 34.03 12.58 -61.94
C ARG A 213 33.85 12.99 -60.45
N LEU A 214 33.15 14.09 -60.18
CA LEU A 214 32.84 14.49 -58.82
C LEU A 214 31.88 13.50 -58.14
N GLN A 215 30.85 13.00 -58.85
CA GLN A 215 30.00 11.96 -58.34
C GLN A 215 30.72 10.65 -58.03
N ARG A 216 31.65 10.26 -58.88
CA ARG A 216 32.45 9.06 -58.66
C ARG A 216 33.41 9.25 -57.46
N ILE A 217 34.05 10.42 -57.35
CA ILE A 217 34.87 10.78 -56.18
C ILE A 217 34.03 10.85 -54.91
N GLN A 218 32.83 11.36 -54.97
CA GLN A 218 31.88 11.35 -53.83
C GLN A 218 31.42 9.93 -53.46
N LEU A 219 31.13 9.10 -54.48
CA LEU A 219 30.79 7.67 -54.28
C LEU A 219 31.99 6.86 -53.74
N GLU A 220 33.21 7.12 -54.24
CA GLU A 220 34.44 6.51 -53.69
C GLU A 220 34.75 6.99 -52.26
N LYS A 221 34.57 8.29 -51.97
CA LYS A 221 34.68 8.84 -50.62
C LYS A 221 33.59 8.27 -49.68
N ALA A 222 32.36 8.12 -50.15
CA ALA A 222 31.27 7.52 -49.38
C ALA A 222 31.48 5.99 -49.15
N ARG A 223 32.15 5.32 -50.13
CA ARG A 223 32.47 3.90 -50.06
C ARG A 223 33.67 3.63 -49.14
N ASN A 224 34.64 4.57 -49.08
CA ASN A 224 35.82 4.52 -48.21
C ASN A 224 35.61 5.24 -46.86
N ALA A 225 34.49 5.88 -46.64
CA ALA A 225 34.14 6.37 -45.31
C ALA A 225 33.92 5.14 -44.42
N GLN A 226 34.83 4.94 -43.47
CA GLN A 226 34.66 3.92 -42.45
C GLN A 226 33.36 4.18 -41.72
N LEU A 227 32.51 3.14 -41.65
CA LEU A 227 31.25 3.21 -40.92
C LEU A 227 31.61 3.40 -39.45
N LYS A 228 31.21 4.53 -38.88
CA LYS A 228 31.29 4.72 -37.43
C LYS A 228 30.01 4.18 -36.80
N ILE A 229 30.15 3.29 -35.85
CA ILE A 229 29.07 2.72 -35.07
C ILE A 229 29.37 2.89 -33.59
N SER A 230 28.35 3.29 -32.82
CA SER A 230 28.37 3.22 -31.36
C SER A 230 27.84 1.86 -30.92
N ILE A 231 28.50 1.24 -29.96
CA ILE A 231 28.10 -0.04 -29.37
C ILE A 231 28.02 0.14 -27.85
N PRO A 232 26.91 -0.26 -27.21
CA PRO A 232 26.78 -0.32 -25.76
C PRO A 232 27.58 -1.50 -25.19
N ASP A 233 27.66 -1.62 -23.87
CA ASP A 233 28.33 -2.69 -23.14
C ASP A 233 27.81 -4.08 -23.51
N GLU A 234 26.51 -4.19 -23.71
CA GLU A 234 25.82 -5.40 -24.17
C GLU A 234 24.92 -5.08 -25.36
N ILE A 235 25.01 -5.87 -26.43
CA ILE A 235 24.21 -5.68 -27.65
C ILE A 235 23.72 -7.02 -28.20
N THR A 236 22.48 -7.06 -28.72
CA THR A 236 22.02 -8.27 -29.45
C THR A 236 22.65 -8.37 -30.81
N VAL A 237 22.94 -9.61 -31.26
CA VAL A 237 23.52 -9.88 -32.62
C VAL A 237 22.63 -9.27 -33.70
N GLY A 238 21.31 -9.25 -33.54
CA GLY A 238 20.35 -8.62 -34.45
C GLY A 238 20.49 -7.10 -34.53
N GLU A 239 20.68 -6.44 -33.41
CA GLU A 239 20.89 -4.99 -33.33
C GLU A 239 22.25 -4.59 -33.87
N LEU A 240 23.31 -5.36 -33.54
CA LEU A 240 24.65 -5.19 -34.09
C LEU A 240 24.63 -5.26 -35.63
N ALA A 241 23.90 -6.25 -36.18
CA ALA A 241 23.74 -6.38 -37.64
C ALA A 241 23.05 -5.15 -38.27
N THR A 242 22.06 -4.60 -37.58
CA THR A 242 21.35 -3.39 -38.02
C THR A 242 22.24 -2.17 -37.98
N ARG A 243 23.04 -1.98 -36.92
CA ARG A 243 24.02 -0.89 -36.78
C ARG A 243 25.14 -1.02 -37.82
N LEU A 244 25.60 -2.22 -38.13
CA LEU A 244 26.55 -2.53 -39.18
C LEU A 244 25.98 -2.42 -40.60
N LYS A 245 24.67 -2.22 -40.76
CA LYS A 245 23.93 -2.21 -42.03
C LYS A 245 24.15 -3.51 -42.82
N GLN A 246 24.33 -4.64 -42.16
CA GLN A 246 24.51 -5.98 -42.70
C GLN A 246 23.33 -6.87 -42.37
N SER A 247 23.16 -7.96 -43.05
CA SER A 247 22.15 -8.96 -42.66
C SER A 247 22.63 -9.75 -41.46
N ALA A 248 21.71 -10.04 -40.53
CA ALA A 248 22.01 -10.82 -39.32
C ALA A 248 22.67 -12.18 -39.63
N ALA A 249 22.26 -12.82 -40.70
CA ALA A 249 22.86 -14.07 -41.16
C ALA A 249 24.37 -13.96 -41.49
N LYS A 250 24.84 -12.80 -42.00
CA LYS A 250 26.27 -12.59 -42.28
C LYS A 250 27.04 -12.37 -40.96
N VAL A 251 26.46 -11.69 -40.01
CA VAL A 251 27.05 -11.44 -38.69
C VAL A 251 27.15 -12.76 -37.93
N VAL A 252 26.11 -13.56 -37.90
CA VAL A 252 26.11 -14.91 -37.30
C VAL A 252 27.14 -15.83 -37.99
N ALA A 253 27.20 -15.82 -39.34
CA ALA A 253 28.23 -16.59 -40.05
C ALA A 253 29.65 -16.17 -39.70
N LYS A 254 29.87 -14.91 -39.33
CA LYS A 254 31.17 -14.42 -38.92
C LYS A 254 31.50 -14.85 -37.47
N PHE A 255 30.55 -14.84 -36.57
CA PHE A 255 30.69 -15.45 -35.25
C PHE A 255 31.06 -16.94 -35.35
N MET A 256 30.35 -17.68 -36.22
CA MET A 256 30.66 -19.10 -36.46
C MET A 256 32.09 -19.30 -37.01
N ALA A 257 32.59 -18.38 -37.83
CA ALA A 257 33.96 -18.44 -38.36
C ALA A 257 35.03 -18.18 -37.28
N MET A 258 34.67 -17.45 -36.21
CA MET A 258 35.51 -17.20 -35.04
C MET A 258 35.40 -18.33 -33.99
N GLY A 259 34.49 -19.28 -34.18
CA GLY A 259 34.30 -20.43 -33.29
C GLY A 259 33.20 -20.28 -32.27
N GLU A 260 32.45 -19.17 -32.27
CA GLU A 260 31.34 -18.90 -31.36
C GLU A 260 30.00 -19.08 -32.09
N MET A 261 29.05 -19.70 -31.41
CA MET A 261 27.70 -19.92 -31.94
C MET A 261 26.70 -19.04 -31.21
N HIS A 262 26.32 -17.94 -31.85
CA HIS A 262 25.30 -17.05 -31.35
C HIS A 262 24.05 -17.05 -32.23
N ALA A 263 22.87 -17.05 -31.61
CA ALA A 263 21.62 -16.82 -32.31
C ALA A 263 21.39 -15.30 -32.51
N VAL A 264 20.44 -14.93 -33.34
CA VAL A 264 20.17 -13.50 -33.66
C VAL A 264 19.66 -12.73 -32.43
N SER A 265 19.04 -13.44 -31.46
CA SER A 265 18.53 -12.88 -30.21
C SER A 265 19.52 -12.86 -29.05
N ASP A 266 20.71 -13.50 -29.26
CA ASP A 266 21.68 -13.59 -28.20
C ASP A 266 22.37 -12.23 -27.97
N VAL A 267 22.68 -11.97 -26.70
CA VAL A 267 23.40 -10.78 -26.26
C VAL A 267 24.91 -11.08 -26.28
N VAL A 268 25.69 -10.17 -26.81
CA VAL A 268 27.15 -10.24 -26.89
C VAL A 268 27.78 -9.02 -26.23
N ASP A 269 28.91 -9.22 -25.59
CA ASP A 269 29.70 -8.18 -24.94
C ASP A 269 30.30 -7.19 -25.94
N PHE A 270 30.62 -5.99 -25.45
CA PHE A 270 31.24 -4.93 -26.23
C PHE A 270 32.51 -5.41 -26.98
N ASP A 271 33.40 -6.14 -26.29
CA ASP A 271 34.70 -6.59 -26.89
C ASP A 271 34.46 -7.54 -28.06
N THR A 272 33.54 -8.48 -27.90
CA THR A 272 33.19 -9.45 -28.97
C THR A 272 32.47 -8.75 -30.12
N ALA A 273 31.54 -7.80 -29.80
CA ALA A 273 30.88 -7.01 -30.83
C ALA A 273 31.85 -6.08 -31.58
N ALA A 274 32.82 -5.49 -30.88
CA ALA A 274 33.83 -4.63 -31.45
C ALA A 274 34.76 -5.41 -32.43
N LEU A 275 35.17 -6.63 -32.04
CA LEU A 275 35.96 -7.53 -32.92
C LEU A 275 35.23 -7.83 -34.24
N ILE A 276 33.95 -8.15 -34.15
CA ILE A 276 33.10 -8.37 -35.33
C ILE A 276 32.97 -7.10 -36.18
N ALA A 277 32.76 -5.96 -35.51
CA ALA A 277 32.61 -4.69 -36.21
C ALA A 277 33.89 -4.25 -36.95
N GLU A 278 35.09 -4.53 -36.39
CA GLU A 278 36.38 -4.32 -37.06
C GLU A 278 36.55 -5.19 -38.29
N GLU A 279 36.09 -6.45 -38.24
CA GLU A 279 36.12 -7.32 -39.43
C GLU A 279 35.21 -6.83 -40.57
N PHE A 280 34.15 -6.09 -40.21
CA PHE A 280 33.35 -5.39 -41.24
C PHE A 280 33.89 -3.99 -41.58
N HIS A 281 35.10 -3.64 -41.11
CA HIS A 281 35.78 -2.36 -41.34
C HIS A 281 35.00 -1.15 -40.79
N ALA A 282 34.23 -1.35 -39.73
CA ALA A 282 33.54 -0.29 -38.98
C ALA A 282 34.46 0.22 -37.86
N LYS A 283 34.45 1.52 -37.63
CA LYS A 283 35.11 2.10 -36.46
C LYS A 283 34.10 2.09 -35.30
N VAL A 284 34.46 1.42 -34.21
CA VAL A 284 33.61 1.32 -33.02
C VAL A 284 33.93 2.50 -32.10
N GLU A 285 32.88 3.13 -31.64
CA GLU A 285 32.90 4.09 -30.54
C GLU A 285 32.03 3.50 -29.40
N HIS A 286 32.53 3.50 -28.17
CA HIS A 286 31.79 3.00 -27.02
C HIS A 286 30.60 3.93 -26.77
N GLU A 287 29.40 3.38 -26.74
CA GLU A 287 28.19 4.11 -26.39
C GLU A 287 28.04 4.06 -24.86
N VAL A 288 28.48 5.10 -24.20
CA VAL A 288 28.24 5.24 -22.78
C VAL A 288 26.74 5.42 -22.60
N HIS A 289 26.08 4.38 -22.15
CA HIS A 289 24.69 4.47 -21.69
C HIS A 289 24.66 5.31 -20.42
N VAL A 290 24.59 6.62 -20.58
CA VAL A 290 24.29 7.51 -19.45
C VAL A 290 22.87 7.17 -19.01
N SER A 291 22.74 6.57 -17.86
CA SER A 291 21.44 6.22 -17.31
C SER A 291 20.57 7.47 -17.18
N ILE A 292 19.24 7.32 -17.20
CA ILE A 292 18.34 8.45 -16.98
C ILE A 292 18.66 9.12 -15.63
N GLU A 293 19.07 8.32 -14.65
CA GLU A 293 19.50 8.78 -13.34
C GLU A 293 20.74 9.67 -13.40
N GLU A 294 21.80 9.25 -14.09
CA GLU A 294 23.02 10.06 -14.28
C GLU A 294 22.77 11.36 -15.05
N ARG A 295 21.79 11.36 -15.96
CA ARG A 295 21.39 12.57 -16.69
C ARG A 295 20.58 13.55 -15.86
N LEU A 296 19.78 13.05 -14.93
CA LEU A 296 18.96 13.87 -14.03
C LEU A 296 19.74 14.35 -12.81
N PHE A 297 20.58 13.47 -12.24
CA PHE A 297 21.34 13.71 -11.03
C PHE A 297 22.81 13.95 -11.34
N VAL A 298 23.08 15.00 -12.13
CA VAL A 298 24.46 15.42 -12.38
C VAL A 298 25.09 15.80 -11.04
N GLN A 299 26.01 14.99 -10.55
CA GLN A 299 26.80 15.28 -9.37
C GLN A 299 27.88 16.31 -9.76
N GLU A 300 27.53 17.57 -9.66
CA GLU A 300 28.54 18.62 -9.70
C GLU A 300 29.24 18.64 -8.34
N GLU A 301 30.57 18.56 -8.33
CA GLU A 301 31.35 18.73 -7.10
C GLU A 301 31.17 20.15 -6.58
N ASP A 302 30.88 20.29 -5.28
CA ASP A 302 30.69 21.58 -4.66
C ASP A 302 32.05 22.31 -4.53
N ASN A 303 32.12 23.55 -5.00
CA ASN A 303 33.28 24.38 -4.75
C ASN A 303 33.37 24.76 -3.27
N ALA A 304 34.56 24.74 -2.70
CA ALA A 304 34.75 25.06 -1.28
C ALA A 304 34.32 26.51 -0.92
N GLU A 305 34.27 27.41 -1.91
CA GLU A 305 33.87 28.81 -1.75
C GLU A 305 32.35 28.98 -1.65
N ASP A 306 31.55 28.04 -2.15
CA ASP A 306 30.08 28.08 -2.14
C ASP A 306 29.49 27.42 -0.88
N LEU A 307 30.32 26.80 -0.05
CA LEU A 307 29.88 26.10 1.14
C LEU A 307 29.66 27.09 2.30
N VAL A 308 28.41 27.11 2.80
CA VAL A 308 27.99 27.96 3.94
C VAL A 308 27.64 27.03 5.12
N GLU A 309 27.84 27.49 6.34
CA GLU A 309 27.43 26.78 7.55
C GLU A 309 25.91 26.62 7.56
N ARG A 310 25.43 25.38 7.86
CA ARG A 310 24.02 25.06 7.98
C ARG A 310 23.61 24.75 9.41
N PRO A 311 22.35 25.03 9.78
CA PRO A 311 21.82 24.62 11.06
C PRO A 311 21.95 23.09 11.28
N PRO A 312 22.30 22.65 12.51
CA PRO A 312 22.29 21.22 12.82
C PRO A 312 20.87 20.66 12.80
N VAL A 313 20.76 19.43 12.33
CA VAL A 313 19.53 18.63 12.41
C VAL A 313 19.67 17.61 13.55
N VAL A 314 18.75 17.67 14.49
CA VAL A 314 18.82 16.94 15.76
C VAL A 314 17.62 16.03 15.90
N VAL A 315 17.85 14.73 16.08
CA VAL A 315 16.78 13.79 16.44
C VAL A 315 16.70 13.60 17.96
N VAL A 316 15.50 13.53 18.50
CA VAL A 316 15.25 13.22 19.91
C VAL A 316 14.72 11.82 20.05
N MET A 317 15.45 10.97 20.76
CA MET A 317 15.18 9.53 20.94
C MET A 317 15.14 9.12 22.40
N GLY A 318 14.66 7.93 22.69
CA GLY A 318 14.64 7.35 24.03
C GLY A 318 13.31 6.64 24.32
N HIS A 319 13.22 6.10 25.54
CA HIS A 319 12.07 5.31 25.96
C HIS A 319 10.77 6.13 26.05
N VAL A 320 9.62 5.45 26.02
CA VAL A 320 8.32 6.04 26.34
C VAL A 320 8.39 6.62 27.77
N ASP A 321 7.66 7.69 28.06
CA ASP A 321 7.59 8.37 29.36
C ASP A 321 8.90 8.94 29.93
N HIS A 322 10.03 8.88 29.20
CA HIS A 322 11.26 9.57 29.60
C HIS A 322 11.21 11.09 29.38
N GLY A 323 10.14 11.58 28.75
CA GLY A 323 9.84 13.00 28.60
C GLY A 323 10.47 13.66 27.37
N LYS A 324 10.67 12.93 26.27
CA LYS A 324 11.13 13.47 24.98
C LYS A 324 10.31 14.67 24.53
N THR A 325 9.03 14.43 24.28
CA THR A 325 8.08 15.48 23.82
C THR A 325 7.92 16.58 24.87
N SER A 326 8.04 16.27 26.17
CA SER A 326 8.01 17.30 27.20
C SER A 326 9.23 18.23 27.18
N ILE A 327 10.44 17.71 26.89
CA ILE A 327 11.63 18.54 26.67
C ILE A 327 11.42 19.42 25.43
N LEU A 328 10.93 18.85 24.34
CA LEU A 328 10.66 19.58 23.11
C LEU A 328 9.58 20.64 23.28
N ASP A 329 8.52 20.34 24.03
CA ASP A 329 7.48 21.31 24.42
C ASP A 329 8.07 22.47 25.23
N ALA A 330 8.99 22.17 26.16
CA ALA A 330 9.66 23.21 26.95
C ALA A 330 10.59 24.09 26.07
N ILE A 331 11.30 23.50 25.10
CA ILE A 331 12.14 24.22 24.11
C ILE A 331 11.26 25.13 23.22
N ARG A 332 10.13 24.61 22.71
CA ARG A 332 9.20 25.36 21.83
C ARG A 332 8.28 26.33 22.60
N LYS A 333 8.18 26.19 23.92
CA LYS A 333 7.18 26.87 24.77
C LYS A 333 5.74 26.58 24.32
N THR A 334 5.47 25.33 23.96
CA THR A 334 4.18 24.81 23.50
C THR A 334 3.68 23.72 24.46
N ASN A 335 2.52 23.14 24.18
CA ASN A 335 1.94 22.03 24.94
C ASN A 335 1.36 21.01 23.96
N VAL A 336 2.16 20.45 23.09
CA VAL A 336 1.75 19.45 22.08
C VAL A 336 1.31 18.15 22.74
N THR A 337 2.03 17.71 23.78
CA THR A 337 1.72 16.52 24.59
C THR A 337 0.28 16.44 25.06
N LYS A 338 -0.38 17.56 25.35
CA LYS A 338 -1.78 17.59 25.80
C LYS A 338 -2.77 17.40 24.65
N GLY A 339 -2.36 17.58 23.42
CA GLY A 339 -3.17 17.45 22.21
C GLY A 339 -3.13 16.04 21.58
N GLU A 340 -2.09 15.29 21.89
CA GLU A 340 -1.87 13.95 21.33
C GLU A 340 -2.75 12.89 22.00
N ALA A 341 -3.25 11.96 21.19
CA ALA A 341 -4.07 10.84 21.69
C ALA A 341 -3.22 9.90 22.57
N GLY A 342 -3.67 9.64 23.77
CA GLY A 342 -2.93 8.84 24.74
C GLY A 342 -1.73 9.55 25.36
N GLY A 343 -1.46 10.82 25.02
CA GLY A 343 -0.30 11.58 25.51
C GLY A 343 1.05 11.06 24.99
N ILE A 344 1.04 10.32 23.88
CA ILE A 344 2.23 9.74 23.24
C ILE A 344 2.37 10.25 21.81
N THR A 345 3.60 10.57 21.42
CA THR A 345 3.93 10.95 20.04
C THR A 345 3.90 9.73 19.14
N GLN A 346 3.14 9.80 18.04
CA GLN A 346 2.91 8.70 17.10
C GLN A 346 3.30 9.04 15.65
N ALA A 347 3.73 10.28 15.38
CA ALA A 347 4.20 10.75 14.08
C ALA A 347 5.53 11.48 14.24
N ILE A 348 6.32 11.60 13.16
CA ILE A 348 7.57 12.36 13.19
C ILE A 348 7.24 13.84 13.03
N GLY A 349 7.55 14.64 14.04
CA GLY A 349 7.46 16.11 14.00
C GLY A 349 8.79 16.75 13.61
N ALA A 350 8.79 17.69 12.67
CA ALA A 350 9.98 18.44 12.28
C ALA A 350 9.73 19.94 12.49
N TYR A 351 10.67 20.65 13.16
CA TYR A 351 10.52 22.06 13.42
C TYR A 351 11.85 22.75 13.75
N GLN A 352 11.87 24.07 13.60
CA GLN A 352 13.05 24.89 13.88
C GLN A 352 12.91 25.73 15.14
N VAL A 353 13.97 25.77 15.93
CA VAL A 353 14.09 26.60 17.13
C VAL A 353 15.30 27.53 17.01
N LYS A 354 15.13 28.77 17.46
CA LYS A 354 16.24 29.72 17.54
C LYS A 354 16.86 29.67 18.94
N SER A 355 18.16 29.37 19.00
CA SER A 355 18.97 29.42 20.21
C SER A 355 20.05 30.50 20.05
N GLY A 356 19.91 31.64 20.75
CA GLY A 356 20.79 32.76 20.53
C GLY A 356 20.72 33.28 19.10
N ASP A 357 21.86 33.25 18.37
CA ASP A 357 21.94 33.60 16.94
C ASP A 357 21.82 32.39 16.01
N SER A 358 21.97 31.16 16.53
CA SER A 358 21.94 29.92 15.76
C SER A 358 20.54 29.34 15.66
N LEU A 359 20.23 28.66 14.54
CA LEU A 359 19.03 27.87 14.34
C LEU A 359 19.34 26.40 14.57
N ILE A 360 18.41 25.66 15.16
CA ILE A 360 18.50 24.21 15.37
C ILE A 360 17.21 23.58 14.82
N THR A 361 17.34 22.56 14.00
CA THR A 361 16.20 21.79 13.51
C THR A 361 16.03 20.53 14.32
N PHE A 362 14.87 20.34 14.94
CA PHE A 362 14.55 19.16 15.72
C PHE A 362 13.62 18.23 14.95
N LEU A 363 13.91 16.94 15.05
CA LEU A 363 13.02 15.83 14.66
C LEU A 363 12.56 15.10 15.93
N ASP A 364 11.26 15.13 16.22
CA ASP A 364 10.65 14.36 17.31
C ASP A 364 10.29 12.98 16.80
N THR A 365 10.72 11.92 17.51
CA THR A 365 10.44 10.54 17.13
C THR A 365 9.65 9.81 18.21
N PRO A 366 8.66 8.95 17.80
CA PRO A 366 7.93 8.12 18.74
C PRO A 366 8.83 7.19 19.54
N GLY A 367 8.55 7.04 20.84
CA GLY A 367 9.34 6.17 21.73
C GLY A 367 8.95 4.70 21.70
N HIS A 368 7.74 4.37 21.25
CA HIS A 368 7.18 3.03 21.30
C HIS A 368 7.86 2.06 20.32
N GLU A 369 7.98 0.78 20.71
CA GLU A 369 8.61 -0.29 19.91
C GLU A 369 8.01 -0.44 18.51
N ALA A 370 6.70 -0.28 18.37
CA ALA A 370 6.02 -0.31 17.09
C ALA A 370 6.62 0.63 16.03
N PHE A 371 7.28 1.72 16.44
CA PHE A 371 7.81 2.76 15.57
C PHE A 371 9.34 2.67 15.35
N THR A 372 9.92 1.46 15.42
CA THR A 372 11.36 1.22 15.17
C THR A 372 11.83 1.80 13.84
N ALA A 373 11.07 1.61 12.76
CA ALA A 373 11.41 2.16 11.43
C ALA A 373 11.48 3.70 11.44
N MET A 374 10.61 4.38 12.18
CA MET A 374 10.63 5.84 12.30
C MET A 374 11.87 6.33 13.04
N ARG A 375 12.34 5.61 14.09
CA ARG A 375 13.58 5.94 14.81
C ARG A 375 14.81 5.76 13.94
N ALA A 376 14.91 4.65 13.21
CA ALA A 376 15.98 4.42 12.24
C ALA A 376 16.03 5.50 11.17
N ARG A 377 14.87 5.86 10.61
CA ARG A 377 14.72 6.93 9.63
C ARG A 377 15.15 8.28 10.21
N GLY A 378 14.69 8.63 11.41
CA GLY A 378 15.09 9.84 12.12
C GLY A 378 16.60 9.92 12.29
N ALA A 379 17.28 8.83 12.72
CA ALA A 379 18.73 8.78 12.83
C ALA A 379 19.43 9.04 11.49
N ASN A 380 19.01 8.39 10.42
CA ASN A 380 19.67 8.49 9.11
C ASN A 380 19.58 9.88 8.46
N MET A 381 18.63 10.72 8.91
CA MET A 381 18.41 12.07 8.36
C MET A 381 19.10 13.17 9.14
N THR A 382 19.71 12.87 10.30
CA THR A 382 20.17 13.86 11.27
C THR A 382 21.67 13.81 11.50
N ASP A 383 22.19 14.90 12.04
CA ASP A 383 23.62 15.07 12.38
C ASP A 383 23.91 14.68 13.84
N ILE A 384 22.98 15.01 14.74
CA ILE A 384 23.10 14.81 16.18
C ILE A 384 21.89 14.06 16.70
N ALA A 385 22.10 13.10 17.59
CA ALA A 385 21.05 12.37 18.29
C ALA A 385 21.04 12.75 19.78
N VAL A 386 19.93 13.28 20.27
CA VAL A 386 19.71 13.54 21.70
C VAL A 386 18.98 12.34 22.32
N LEU A 387 19.68 11.59 23.12
CA LEU A 387 19.14 10.45 23.86
C LEU A 387 18.58 10.91 25.21
N VAL A 388 17.27 10.84 25.35
CA VAL A 388 16.58 11.22 26.59
C VAL A 388 16.44 10.03 27.50
N VAL A 389 17.02 10.10 28.70
CA VAL A 389 16.96 9.07 29.74
C VAL A 389 16.39 9.67 31.03
N ALA A 390 15.39 9.06 31.60
CA ALA A 390 14.87 9.50 32.90
C ALA A 390 15.83 9.10 34.04
N ALA A 391 16.14 10.04 34.92
CA ALA A 391 17.09 9.86 36.03
C ALA A 391 16.60 8.86 37.12
N ASP A 392 15.29 8.64 37.19
CA ASP A 392 14.63 7.72 38.14
C ASP A 392 14.57 6.29 37.58
N ASP A 393 14.28 6.13 36.29
CA ASP A 393 14.06 4.81 35.65
C ASP A 393 15.38 4.19 35.13
N GLY A 394 16.26 5.01 34.57
CA GLY A 394 17.53 4.56 33.98
C GLY A 394 17.37 4.08 32.53
N ILE A 395 18.26 3.16 32.08
CA ILE A 395 18.24 2.65 30.71
C ILE A 395 17.20 1.54 30.56
N MET A 396 16.29 1.72 29.61
CA MET A 396 15.22 0.82 29.25
C MET A 396 15.46 0.18 27.87
N PRO A 397 14.76 -0.91 27.47
CA PRO A 397 15.00 -1.60 26.19
C PRO A 397 14.96 -0.70 24.97
N GLN A 398 14.00 0.21 24.89
CA GLN A 398 13.87 1.17 23.78
C GLN A 398 14.98 2.23 23.78
N THR A 399 15.60 2.50 24.93
CA THR A 399 16.80 3.34 25.04
C THR A 399 18.00 2.63 24.40
N ILE A 400 18.14 1.32 24.63
CA ILE A 400 19.18 0.50 24.00
C ILE A 400 19.01 0.45 22.49
N GLU A 401 17.78 0.26 22.03
CA GLU A 401 17.43 0.32 20.61
C GLU A 401 17.82 1.67 19.99
N SER A 402 17.50 2.77 20.67
CA SER A 402 17.85 4.12 20.23
C SER A 402 19.37 4.33 20.12
N ILE A 403 20.15 3.78 21.07
CA ILE A 403 21.62 3.79 21.02
C ILE A 403 22.12 3.03 19.79
N ASN A 404 21.58 1.85 19.54
CA ASN A 404 21.97 1.03 18.39
C ASN A 404 21.65 1.74 17.06
N HIS A 405 20.50 2.41 16.94
CA HIS A 405 20.17 3.20 15.77
C HIS A 405 21.11 4.39 15.56
N ALA A 406 21.45 5.11 16.63
CA ALA A 406 22.39 6.23 16.54
C ALA A 406 23.80 5.75 16.14
N LYS A 407 24.27 4.63 16.69
CA LYS A 407 25.55 4.00 16.31
C LYS A 407 25.52 3.50 14.86
N ALA A 408 24.45 2.84 14.41
CA ALA A 408 24.32 2.35 13.04
C ALA A 408 24.31 3.47 12.00
N ALA A 409 23.68 4.60 12.34
CA ALA A 409 23.65 5.80 11.50
C ALA A 409 24.92 6.66 11.62
N ASN A 410 25.85 6.29 12.51
CA ASN A 410 27.10 7.05 12.80
C ASN A 410 26.84 8.52 13.18
N VAL A 411 25.79 8.78 13.94
CA VAL A 411 25.36 10.11 14.37
C VAL A 411 25.98 10.43 15.71
N LYS A 412 26.37 11.71 15.92
CA LYS A 412 26.95 12.15 17.20
C LYS A 412 25.88 12.12 18.29
N LEU A 413 26.23 11.52 19.46
CA LEU A 413 25.28 11.30 20.55
C LEU A 413 25.47 12.32 21.67
N ILE A 414 24.35 12.91 22.14
CA ILE A 414 24.28 13.71 23.37
C ILE A 414 23.24 13.06 24.28
N VAL A 415 23.51 12.92 25.56
CA VAL A 415 22.57 12.34 26.54
C VAL A 415 21.95 13.42 27.40
N ALA A 416 20.61 13.52 27.36
CA ALA A 416 19.83 14.38 28.24
C ALA A 416 19.22 13.54 29.38
N ILE A 417 19.74 13.71 30.61
CA ILE A 417 19.23 13.02 31.78
C ILE A 417 18.09 13.81 32.36
N ASN A 418 16.86 13.39 32.06
CA ASN A 418 15.63 14.11 32.40
C ASN A 418 15.02 13.71 33.75
N LYS A 419 14.02 14.45 34.21
CA LYS A 419 13.30 14.30 35.48
C LYS A 419 14.19 14.56 36.71
N MET A 420 15.13 15.50 36.60
CA MET A 420 16.02 15.90 37.71
C MET A 420 15.25 16.54 38.89
N ASP A 421 14.01 16.94 38.68
CA ASP A 421 13.09 17.46 39.70
C ASP A 421 12.59 16.41 40.70
N LYS A 422 12.73 15.12 40.37
CA LYS A 422 12.28 14.05 41.25
C LYS A 422 13.30 13.74 42.37
N PRO A 423 12.87 13.47 43.62
CA PRO A 423 13.76 13.13 44.73
C PRO A 423 14.49 11.80 44.53
N THR A 424 14.01 10.93 43.63
CA THR A 424 14.59 9.64 43.27
C THR A 424 15.62 9.73 42.13
N ALA A 425 15.84 10.94 41.59
CA ALA A 425 16.76 11.16 40.49
C ALA A 425 18.21 10.78 40.86
N ASN A 426 18.83 9.92 40.07
CA ASN A 426 20.23 9.51 40.25
C ASN A 426 20.94 9.52 38.89
N PRO A 427 21.58 10.66 38.52
CA PRO A 427 22.31 10.78 37.27
C PRO A 427 23.54 9.87 37.18
N GLU A 428 24.24 9.65 38.30
CA GLU A 428 25.43 8.82 38.29
C GLU A 428 25.11 7.35 37.96
N ARG A 429 23.99 6.83 38.43
CA ARG A 429 23.50 5.49 38.05
C ARG A 429 23.24 5.39 36.53
N VAL A 430 22.70 6.45 35.89
CA VAL A 430 22.48 6.49 34.46
C VAL A 430 23.81 6.47 33.71
N LYS A 431 24.79 7.25 34.14
CA LYS A 431 26.13 7.28 33.54
C LYS A 431 26.82 5.91 33.66
N GLU A 432 26.75 5.24 34.81
CA GLU A 432 27.26 3.84 34.99
C GLU A 432 26.58 2.86 34.03
N GLN A 433 25.26 2.98 33.83
CA GLN A 433 24.56 2.11 32.92
C GLN A 433 24.92 2.37 31.44
N LEU A 434 25.14 3.63 31.03
CA LEU A 434 25.59 3.99 29.69
C LEU A 434 26.91 3.36 29.31
N THR A 435 27.84 3.28 30.28
CA THR A 435 29.16 2.69 30.04
C THR A 435 29.10 1.20 29.66
N LYS A 436 28.05 0.47 30.09
CA LYS A 436 27.80 -0.92 29.66
C LYS A 436 27.50 -1.06 28.17
N TYR A 437 27.08 -0.01 27.56
CA TYR A 437 26.75 0.08 26.11
C TYR A 437 27.83 0.83 25.33
N GLU A 438 29.03 0.94 25.87
CA GLU A 438 30.19 1.61 25.25
C GLU A 438 29.96 3.13 25.03
N ILE A 439 29.13 3.74 25.84
CA ILE A 439 28.94 5.18 25.88
C ILE A 439 29.59 5.71 27.14
N VAL A 440 30.74 6.34 26.98
CA VAL A 440 31.51 6.89 28.09
C VAL A 440 31.22 8.39 28.20
N PRO A 441 30.72 8.86 29.37
CA PRO A 441 30.50 10.30 29.58
C PRO A 441 31.81 11.10 29.55
N GLU A 442 31.72 12.36 29.13
CA GLU A 442 32.87 13.29 29.14
C GLU A 442 33.48 13.45 30.52
N ASP A 443 32.68 13.46 31.60
CA ASP A 443 33.13 13.51 32.99
C ASP A 443 34.10 12.36 33.33
N TRP A 444 34.00 11.25 32.62
CA TRP A 444 34.85 10.06 32.82
C TRP A 444 35.89 9.86 31.73
N GLY A 445 36.12 10.90 30.92
CA GLY A 445 37.13 10.93 29.85
C GLY A 445 36.64 10.32 28.52
N GLY A 446 35.36 10.24 28.29
CA GLY A 446 34.74 9.81 27.02
C GLY A 446 34.38 10.96 26.11
N ASP A 447 33.58 10.66 25.07
CA ASP A 447 33.23 11.58 23.97
C ASP A 447 31.77 12.02 23.99
N VAL A 448 30.98 11.59 24.99
CA VAL A 448 29.54 11.81 25.03
C VAL A 448 29.16 12.77 26.15
N ALA A 449 28.58 13.90 25.81
CA ALA A 449 28.06 14.85 26.75
C ALA A 449 26.81 14.33 27.47
N CYS A 450 26.78 14.39 28.80
CA CYS A 450 25.67 14.01 29.64
C CYS A 450 25.13 15.23 30.39
N ILE A 451 23.97 15.73 30.02
CA ILE A 451 23.42 16.99 30.54
C ILE A 451 22.19 16.69 31.42
N PRO A 452 22.21 17.06 32.71
CA PRO A 452 21.07 16.94 33.57
C PRO A 452 20.01 17.99 33.23
N VAL A 453 18.78 17.54 32.93
CA VAL A 453 17.68 18.42 32.52
C VAL A 453 16.40 18.13 33.30
N SER A 454 15.52 19.11 33.38
CA SER A 454 14.15 18.92 33.82
C SER A 454 13.18 19.66 32.89
N ALA A 455 12.40 18.91 32.15
CA ALA A 455 11.36 19.49 31.28
C ALA A 455 10.30 20.28 32.04
N MET A 456 10.01 19.90 33.30
CA MET A 456 8.99 20.54 34.14
C MET A 456 9.46 21.91 34.68
N THR A 457 10.69 22.02 35.15
CA THR A 457 11.26 23.23 35.74
C THR A 457 12.00 24.11 34.73
N GLY A 458 12.35 23.55 33.56
CA GLY A 458 13.16 24.25 32.57
C GLY A 458 14.67 24.21 32.86
N MET A 459 15.08 23.52 33.93
CA MET A 459 16.48 23.40 34.32
C MET A 459 17.29 22.66 33.24
N GLY A 460 18.51 23.18 32.91
CA GLY A 460 19.45 22.54 31.99
C GLY A 460 19.06 22.55 30.51
N ILE A 461 17.90 23.12 30.14
CA ILE A 461 17.47 23.18 28.74
C ILE A 461 18.35 24.13 27.93
N SER A 462 18.74 25.29 28.48
CA SER A 462 19.66 26.21 27.83
C SER A 462 21.02 25.56 27.60
N ASP A 463 21.53 24.84 28.60
CA ASP A 463 22.82 24.15 28.53
C ASP A 463 22.79 23.03 27.46
N LEU A 464 21.65 22.34 27.31
CA LEU A 464 21.43 21.35 26.25
C LEU A 464 21.49 22.02 24.86
N LEU A 465 20.83 23.14 24.68
CA LEU A 465 20.82 23.86 23.40
C LEU A 465 22.21 24.43 23.05
N GLU A 466 22.90 25.00 24.03
CA GLU A 466 24.29 25.50 23.87
C GLU A 466 25.23 24.34 23.51
N ARG A 467 25.09 23.19 24.14
CA ARG A 467 25.91 22.02 23.83
C ARG A 467 25.66 21.51 22.41
N ILE A 468 24.40 21.50 21.94
CA ILE A 468 24.07 21.10 20.57
C ILE A 468 24.75 22.05 19.56
N VAL A 469 24.71 23.36 19.80
CA VAL A 469 25.37 24.36 18.94
C VAL A 469 26.87 24.15 18.92
N LEU A 470 27.50 23.96 20.09
CA LEU A 470 28.94 23.71 20.21
C LEU A 470 29.36 22.44 19.46
N GLU A 471 28.59 21.37 19.56
CA GLU A 471 28.88 20.12 18.85
C GLU A 471 28.75 20.29 17.35
N ALA A 472 27.75 21.06 16.89
CA ALA A 472 27.57 21.39 15.47
C ALA A 472 28.73 22.23 14.90
N GLU A 473 29.27 23.18 15.68
CA GLU A 473 30.45 23.96 15.30
C GLU A 473 31.68 23.06 15.17
N VAL A 474 31.87 22.09 16.10
CA VAL A 474 32.98 21.12 16.02
C VAL A 474 32.87 20.22 14.79
N MET A 475 31.64 19.88 14.38
CA MET A 475 31.38 19.05 13.20
C MET A 475 31.54 19.82 11.88
N GLU A 476 31.67 21.14 11.91
CA GLU A 476 31.75 22.00 10.72
C GLU A 476 30.70 21.68 9.64
N LEU A 477 29.42 21.67 10.03
CA LEU A 477 28.31 21.32 9.14
C LEU A 477 28.15 22.37 8.04
N LYS A 478 28.42 21.99 6.79
CA LYS A 478 28.37 22.86 5.61
C LYS A 478 27.39 22.35 4.57
N ALA A 479 26.77 23.27 3.84
CA ALA A 479 25.92 22.95 2.68
C ALA A 479 26.05 24.08 1.64
N ASN A 480 25.75 23.76 0.39
CA ASN A 480 25.78 24.73 -0.70
C ASN A 480 24.35 25.25 -0.97
N PRO A 481 23.96 26.45 -0.55
CA PRO A 481 22.62 26.98 -0.76
C PRO A 481 22.32 27.31 -2.24
N ASN A 482 23.35 27.47 -3.08
CA ASN A 482 23.18 27.85 -4.49
C ASN A 482 22.74 26.67 -5.39
N ARG A 483 22.78 25.42 -4.88
CA ARG A 483 22.30 24.23 -5.59
C ARG A 483 20.79 24.10 -5.51
N ARG A 484 20.28 23.19 -6.33
CA ARG A 484 18.88 22.77 -6.23
C ARG A 484 18.66 21.97 -4.96
N GLY A 485 17.45 22.11 -4.41
CA GLY A 485 17.08 21.43 -3.18
C GLY A 485 17.20 19.91 -3.30
N LYS A 486 17.97 19.31 -2.40
CA LYS A 486 18.13 17.89 -2.18
C LYS A 486 17.94 17.60 -0.70
N GLY A 487 17.30 16.50 -0.38
CA GLY A 487 17.06 16.10 1.00
C GLY A 487 16.24 14.85 1.14
N ALA A 488 15.55 14.68 2.27
CA ALA A 488 14.80 13.48 2.58
C ALA A 488 13.35 13.79 2.94
N VAL A 489 12.46 12.84 2.64
CA VAL A 489 11.05 12.88 3.02
C VAL A 489 10.94 12.42 4.47
N VAL A 490 10.56 13.33 5.35
CA VAL A 490 10.35 13.03 6.78
C VAL A 490 9.08 12.20 6.94
N GLU A 491 7.98 12.71 6.38
CA GLU A 491 6.66 12.08 6.46
C GLU A 491 5.77 12.52 5.31
N ALA A 492 4.77 11.70 4.98
CA ALA A 492 3.83 12.01 3.92
C ALA A 492 2.41 11.61 4.28
N ARG A 493 1.43 12.42 3.85
CA ARG A 493 0.00 12.21 4.12
C ARG A 493 -0.85 12.57 2.90
N LEU A 494 -2.06 12.05 2.89
CA LEU A 494 -3.04 12.33 1.84
C LEU A 494 -4.18 13.18 2.40
N ASP A 495 -4.31 14.41 1.93
CA ASP A 495 -5.43 15.29 2.25
C ASP A 495 -6.46 15.31 1.12
N LYS A 496 -7.76 15.28 1.47
CA LYS A 496 -8.86 15.26 0.48
C LYS A 496 -8.94 16.52 -0.38
N GLY A 497 -8.52 17.66 0.16
CA GLY A 497 -8.63 18.95 -0.52
C GLY A 497 -7.36 19.36 -1.24
N GLN A 498 -6.21 19.06 -0.66
CA GLN A 498 -4.90 19.48 -1.17
C GLN A 498 -4.16 18.37 -1.92
N GLY A 499 -4.62 17.12 -1.81
CA GLY A 499 -3.96 15.94 -2.39
C GLY A 499 -2.79 15.44 -1.54
N PRO A 500 -1.76 14.85 -2.16
CA PRO A 500 -0.55 14.43 -1.44
C PRO A 500 0.17 15.61 -0.83
N ILE A 501 0.50 15.49 0.45
CA ILE A 501 1.26 16.46 1.23
C ILE A 501 2.48 15.72 1.77
N ALA A 502 3.67 16.25 1.56
CA ALA A 502 4.90 15.70 2.10
C ALA A 502 5.62 16.72 2.95
N THR A 503 6.11 16.29 4.11
CA THR A 503 7.05 17.05 4.94
C THR A 503 8.46 16.66 4.53
N LEU A 504 9.21 17.61 3.99
CA LEU A 504 10.56 17.43 3.51
C LEU A 504 11.55 18.10 4.46
N LEU A 505 12.72 17.51 4.59
CA LEU A 505 13.88 18.10 5.20
C LEU A 505 14.91 18.40 4.11
N VAL A 506 15.14 19.65 3.81
CA VAL A 506 16.17 20.06 2.86
C VAL A 506 17.54 19.84 3.50
N GLN A 507 18.39 19.02 2.92
CA GLN A 507 19.75 18.76 3.44
C GLN A 507 20.81 19.60 2.73
N ASN A 508 20.65 19.78 1.42
CA ASN A 508 21.55 20.59 0.61
C ASN A 508 20.76 21.37 -0.44
N GLY A 509 21.26 22.51 -0.86
CA GLY A 509 20.60 23.35 -1.84
C GLY A 509 19.45 24.17 -1.28
N THR A 510 18.77 24.88 -2.16
CA THR A 510 17.56 25.65 -1.84
C THR A 510 16.39 25.16 -2.70
N LEU A 511 15.27 24.92 -2.05
CA LEU A 511 14.04 24.53 -2.71
C LEU A 511 13.17 25.76 -2.93
N HIS A 512 12.68 25.96 -4.15
CA HIS A 512 11.82 27.09 -4.50
C HIS A 512 10.41 26.63 -4.86
N LYS A 513 9.45 27.52 -4.65
CA LYS A 513 8.08 27.32 -5.12
C LYS A 513 8.06 27.25 -6.64
N GLY A 514 7.56 26.15 -7.20
CA GLY A 514 7.49 25.89 -8.64
C GLY A 514 8.50 24.88 -9.16
N ASP A 515 9.49 24.48 -8.33
CA ASP A 515 10.46 23.46 -8.69
C ASP A 515 9.79 22.11 -8.96
N CYS A 516 10.35 21.36 -9.88
CA CYS A 516 9.96 19.97 -10.11
C CYS A 516 10.76 19.07 -9.19
N LEU A 517 10.06 18.26 -8.40
CA LEU A 517 10.65 17.30 -7.46
C LEU A 517 10.40 15.87 -7.91
N ILE A 518 11.40 15.04 -7.66
CA ILE A 518 11.28 13.59 -7.69
C ILE A 518 11.61 13.05 -6.28
N ALA A 519 10.75 12.22 -5.75
CA ALA A 519 10.95 11.49 -4.50
C ALA A 519 10.49 10.05 -4.72
N GLY A 520 11.46 9.13 -4.86
CA GLY A 520 11.18 7.73 -5.20
C GLY A 520 10.35 7.59 -6.47
N THR A 521 9.11 7.16 -6.32
CA THR A 521 8.12 7.03 -7.41
C THR A 521 7.25 8.27 -7.60
N ALA A 522 7.21 9.17 -6.61
CA ALA A 522 6.40 10.37 -6.65
C ALA A 522 7.12 11.52 -7.36
N VAL A 523 6.48 12.10 -8.34
CA VAL A 523 6.96 13.27 -9.09
C VAL A 523 5.92 14.36 -9.03
N GLY A 524 6.34 15.59 -8.97
CA GLY A 524 5.42 16.72 -9.05
C GLY A 524 6.08 18.07 -8.96
N ARG A 525 5.28 19.10 -9.19
CA ARG A 525 5.75 20.48 -9.08
C ARG A 525 5.26 21.09 -7.78
N VAL A 526 6.16 21.67 -7.00
CA VAL A 526 5.84 22.33 -5.73
C VAL A 526 4.82 23.44 -5.96
N ARG A 527 3.61 23.28 -5.44
CA ARG A 527 2.53 24.27 -5.54
C ARG A 527 2.56 25.25 -4.38
N THR A 528 2.59 24.72 -3.16
CA THR A 528 2.69 25.51 -1.95
C THR A 528 3.76 24.91 -1.07
N MET A 529 4.49 25.80 -0.36
CA MET A 529 5.43 25.44 0.68
C MET A 529 5.02 26.13 1.97
N ARG A 530 5.05 25.41 3.08
CA ARG A 530 4.75 25.93 4.41
C ARG A 530 5.85 25.54 5.39
N ASN A 531 6.17 26.44 6.26
CA ASN A 531 7.09 26.17 7.37
C ASN A 531 6.39 25.40 8.51
N ASP A 532 7.16 25.07 9.55
CA ASP A 532 6.68 24.42 10.79
C ASP A 532 5.56 25.17 11.52
N LYS A 533 5.39 26.48 11.24
CA LYS A 533 4.34 27.35 11.80
C LYS A 533 3.11 27.47 10.90
N GLY A 534 3.07 26.73 9.79
CA GLY A 534 1.97 26.77 8.82
C GLY A 534 1.94 28.01 7.92
N GLN A 535 2.98 28.84 7.94
CA GLN A 535 3.10 30.05 7.11
C GLN A 535 3.61 29.65 5.73
N GLU A 536 3.06 30.25 4.68
CA GLU A 536 3.58 30.03 3.31
C GLU A 536 4.92 30.74 3.14
N ILE A 537 5.87 29.97 2.57
CA ILE A 537 7.21 30.44 2.22
C ILE A 537 7.45 30.24 0.73
N THR A 538 8.35 31.01 0.14
CA THR A 538 8.71 30.94 -1.29
C THR A 538 9.97 30.14 -1.53
N GLU A 539 10.83 30.03 -0.53
CA GLU A 539 12.13 29.36 -0.57
C GLU A 539 12.41 28.65 0.76
N ALA A 540 13.10 27.54 0.69
CA ALA A 540 13.54 26.75 1.84
C ALA A 540 15.01 26.37 1.64
N GLY A 541 15.88 26.90 2.50
CA GLY A 541 17.32 26.62 2.48
C GLY A 541 17.69 25.33 3.23
N PRO A 542 18.99 25.01 3.34
CA PRO A 542 19.48 23.83 4.03
C PRO A 542 18.99 23.73 5.48
N SER A 543 18.79 22.50 5.94
CA SER A 543 18.30 22.14 7.28
C SER A 543 16.91 22.69 7.63
N THR A 544 16.13 23.16 6.64
CA THR A 544 14.78 23.69 6.86
C THR A 544 13.75 22.60 6.63
N PRO A 545 12.88 22.28 7.62
CA PRO A 545 11.73 21.42 7.42
C PRO A 545 10.63 22.20 6.69
N VAL A 546 10.06 21.62 5.64
CA VAL A 546 9.03 22.26 4.83
C VAL A 546 7.93 21.28 4.44
N GLU A 547 6.68 21.70 4.64
CA GLU A 547 5.51 20.97 4.15
C GLU A 547 5.18 21.44 2.74
N ILE A 548 5.14 20.50 1.79
CA ILE A 548 4.87 20.80 0.38
C ILE A 548 3.60 20.13 -0.12
N THR A 549 3.01 20.72 -1.16
CA THR A 549 1.91 20.13 -1.93
C THR A 549 2.23 20.14 -3.41
N GLY A 550 1.64 19.21 -4.17
CA GLY A 550 1.75 19.21 -5.63
C GLY A 550 2.39 17.97 -6.22
N LEU A 551 2.74 16.99 -5.40
CA LEU A 551 3.17 15.67 -5.87
C LEU A 551 2.00 14.91 -6.50
N THR A 552 2.30 13.96 -7.39
CA THR A 552 1.31 13.09 -8.05
C THR A 552 0.79 12.00 -7.12
N GLU A 553 1.69 11.44 -6.33
CA GLU A 553 1.43 10.35 -5.38
C GLU A 553 2.04 10.69 -4.03
N VAL A 554 1.69 9.93 -2.99
CA VAL A 554 2.28 10.07 -1.67
C VAL A 554 3.65 9.37 -1.70
N PRO A 555 4.77 10.08 -1.49
CA PRO A 555 6.09 9.46 -1.46
C PRO A 555 6.25 8.58 -0.24
N GLU A 556 7.16 7.61 -0.31
CA GLU A 556 7.51 6.82 0.86
C GLU A 556 8.32 7.68 1.84
N ALA A 557 8.01 7.55 3.12
CA ALA A 557 8.75 8.28 4.13
C ALA A 557 10.17 7.71 4.25
N GLY A 558 11.18 8.57 4.29
CA GLY A 558 12.59 8.19 4.27
C GLY A 558 13.26 8.21 2.91
N GLU A 559 12.49 8.32 1.82
CA GLU A 559 13.06 8.47 0.48
C GLU A 559 13.79 9.80 0.32
N LEU A 560 14.83 9.77 -0.49
CA LEU A 560 15.52 11.00 -0.89
C LEU A 560 14.72 11.71 -1.97
N PHE A 561 14.59 13.03 -1.83
CA PHE A 561 14.05 13.86 -2.89
C PHE A 561 15.13 14.72 -3.52
N GLU A 562 14.95 15.04 -4.79
CA GLU A 562 15.83 15.91 -5.53
C GLU A 562 15.02 16.83 -6.47
N ALA A 563 15.41 18.10 -6.51
CA ALA A 563 14.80 19.06 -7.43
C ALA A 563 15.48 18.97 -8.80
N VAL A 564 14.69 18.78 -9.84
CA VAL A 564 15.17 18.51 -11.23
C VAL A 564 14.63 19.55 -12.21
N GLU A 565 15.36 19.78 -13.32
CA GLU A 565 14.91 20.71 -14.37
C GLU A 565 13.85 20.09 -15.27
N ASP A 566 14.09 18.87 -15.70
CA ASP A 566 13.27 18.22 -16.72
C ASP A 566 12.20 17.32 -16.11
N GLU A 567 10.99 17.86 -16.03
CA GLU A 567 9.82 17.13 -15.55
C GLU A 567 9.50 15.86 -16.36
N ARG A 568 9.89 15.82 -17.66
CA ARG A 568 9.60 14.66 -18.51
C ARG A 568 10.50 13.49 -18.16
N LEU A 569 11.79 13.76 -18.02
CA LEU A 569 12.75 12.73 -17.60
C LEU A 569 12.45 12.23 -16.17
N ALA A 570 12.05 13.14 -15.28
CA ALA A 570 11.64 12.78 -13.92
C ALA A 570 10.42 11.82 -13.93
N ARG A 571 9.41 12.09 -14.76
CA ARG A 571 8.25 11.19 -14.91
C ARG A 571 8.63 9.85 -15.52
N GLU A 572 9.47 9.84 -16.55
CA GLU A 572 9.95 8.60 -17.18
C GLU A 572 10.71 7.73 -16.17
N LEU A 573 11.53 8.35 -15.32
CA LEU A 573 12.23 7.64 -14.24
C LEU A 573 11.27 7.10 -13.20
N ALA A 574 10.28 7.89 -12.78
CA ALA A 574 9.26 7.46 -11.81
C ALA A 574 8.41 6.29 -12.35
N ASP A 575 7.98 6.37 -13.61
CA ASP A 575 7.22 5.30 -14.28
C ASP A 575 8.06 4.01 -14.35
N ARG A 576 9.35 4.13 -14.66
CA ARG A 576 10.27 3.00 -14.65
C ARG A 576 10.42 2.37 -13.27
N ARG A 577 10.68 3.19 -12.23
CA ARG A 577 10.78 2.71 -10.83
C ARG A 577 9.48 2.04 -10.37
N THR A 578 8.33 2.62 -10.73
CA THR A 578 7.02 2.03 -10.43
C THR A 578 6.84 0.66 -11.11
N THR A 579 7.28 0.52 -12.36
CA THR A 579 7.21 -0.74 -13.08
C THR A 579 8.14 -1.79 -12.46
N GLU A 580 9.38 -1.42 -12.16
CA GLU A 580 10.35 -2.28 -11.49
C GLU A 580 9.88 -2.73 -10.10
N ALA A 581 9.25 -1.82 -9.32
CA ALA A 581 8.67 -2.16 -8.01
C ALA A 581 7.52 -3.17 -8.15
N LYS A 582 6.64 -2.99 -9.14
CA LYS A 582 5.56 -3.95 -9.43
C LYS A 582 6.13 -5.30 -9.88
N GLU A 583 7.12 -5.32 -10.77
CA GLU A 583 7.76 -6.55 -11.22
C GLU A 583 8.42 -7.31 -10.06
N LYS A 584 9.11 -6.61 -9.15
CA LYS A 584 9.67 -7.20 -7.92
C LYS A 584 8.59 -7.81 -7.04
N GLN A 585 7.44 -7.12 -6.87
CA GLN A 585 6.30 -7.64 -6.12
C GLN A 585 5.72 -8.89 -6.79
N PHE A 586 5.49 -8.86 -8.11
CA PHE A 586 5.01 -10.02 -8.84
C PHE A 586 5.99 -11.20 -8.80
N ALA A 587 7.29 -10.95 -8.94
CA ALA A 587 8.31 -12.00 -8.83
C ALA A 587 8.34 -12.67 -7.45
N ALA A 588 8.02 -11.92 -6.40
CA ALA A 588 7.89 -12.47 -5.04
C ALA A 588 6.68 -13.40 -4.91
N TYR A 589 5.57 -13.10 -5.62
CA TYR A 589 4.36 -13.95 -5.61
C TYR A 589 4.45 -15.18 -6.52
N THR A 590 5.28 -15.16 -7.57
CA THR A 590 5.25 -16.18 -8.64
C THR A 590 6.19 -17.36 -8.37
N LYS A 591 7.03 -17.32 -7.37
CA LYS A 591 7.98 -18.40 -7.06
C LYS A 591 7.33 -19.54 -6.24
N VAL A 592 6.30 -20.17 -6.78
CA VAL A 592 5.83 -21.47 -6.30
C VAL A 592 6.70 -22.54 -6.95
N THR A 593 7.72 -23.00 -6.25
CA THR A 593 8.50 -24.16 -6.63
C THR A 593 7.89 -25.42 -5.98
N LEU A 594 8.15 -26.60 -6.55
CA LEU A 594 7.71 -27.87 -5.97
C LEU A 594 8.22 -28.07 -4.52
N ASP A 595 9.37 -27.49 -4.20
CA ASP A 595 9.94 -27.54 -2.85
C ASP A 595 9.10 -26.71 -1.84
N ASN A 596 8.57 -25.57 -2.29
CA ASN A 596 7.69 -24.72 -1.46
C ASN A 596 6.23 -25.19 -1.40
N LEU A 597 5.86 -26.19 -2.21
CA LEU A 597 4.48 -26.72 -2.22
C LEU A 597 4.10 -27.37 -0.90
N PHE A 598 5.03 -28.09 -0.27
CA PHE A 598 4.81 -28.70 1.05
C PHE A 598 4.70 -27.66 2.15
N ASP A 599 5.51 -26.59 2.11
CA ASP A 599 5.42 -25.47 3.03
C ASP A 599 4.11 -24.68 2.85
N GLN A 600 3.64 -24.55 1.61
CA GLN A 600 2.34 -23.93 1.33
C GLN A 600 1.15 -24.81 1.73
N MET A 601 1.27 -26.15 1.64
CA MET A 601 0.23 -27.04 2.16
C MET A 601 0.16 -26.99 3.69
N ALA A 602 1.27 -26.91 4.37
CA ALA A 602 1.32 -26.68 5.82
C ALA A 602 0.79 -25.29 6.20
N ALA A 603 1.08 -24.26 5.39
CA ALA A 603 0.55 -22.91 5.59
C ALA A 603 -0.97 -22.80 5.30
N ASN A 604 -1.52 -23.64 4.44
CA ASN A 604 -2.97 -23.70 4.17
C ASN A 604 -3.80 -24.26 5.33
N ASP A 605 -3.19 -24.99 6.26
CA ASP A 605 -3.86 -25.46 7.48
C ASP A 605 -3.91 -24.37 8.58
N MET A 606 -3.13 -23.28 8.43
CA MET A 606 -3.16 -22.15 9.36
C MET A 606 -4.36 -21.24 9.08
N LYS A 607 -5.00 -20.79 10.15
CA LYS A 607 -6.06 -19.78 10.03
C LYS A 607 -5.44 -18.42 9.67
N GLU A 608 -5.91 -17.79 8.60
CA GLU A 608 -5.49 -16.43 8.23
C GLU A 608 -6.53 -15.40 8.73
N LEU A 609 -6.02 -14.31 9.32
CA LEU A 609 -6.79 -13.11 9.63
C LEU A 609 -6.38 -12.01 8.65
N PRO A 610 -7.13 -11.81 7.56
CA PRO A 610 -6.81 -10.79 6.57
C PRO A 610 -7.24 -9.40 7.09
N ILE A 611 -6.36 -8.40 6.96
CA ILE A 611 -6.58 -7.04 7.45
C ILE A 611 -6.24 -6.02 6.36
N VAL A 612 -7.04 -4.96 6.25
CA VAL A 612 -6.74 -3.75 5.46
C VAL A 612 -6.46 -2.62 6.44
N VAL A 613 -5.30 -1.98 6.33
CA VAL A 613 -4.86 -0.89 7.20
C VAL A 613 -4.96 0.44 6.48
N LYS A 614 -5.57 1.44 7.12
CA LYS A 614 -5.56 2.85 6.69
C LYS A 614 -5.13 3.75 7.83
N ALA A 615 -4.17 4.63 7.56
CA ALA A 615 -3.66 5.59 8.55
C ALA A 615 -3.64 7.02 8.01
N ASP A 616 -3.44 7.98 8.89
CA ASP A 616 -3.32 9.40 8.55
C ASP A 616 -2.01 9.71 7.82
N VAL A 617 -0.91 9.07 8.23
CA VAL A 617 0.44 9.25 7.68
C VAL A 617 1.09 7.93 7.30
N GLN A 618 2.04 7.98 6.37
CA GLN A 618 2.69 6.78 5.82
C GLN A 618 3.44 5.99 6.89
N GLY A 619 4.20 6.66 7.75
CA GLY A 619 4.94 5.98 8.80
C GLY A 619 4.05 5.26 9.81
N SER A 620 2.87 5.83 10.15
CA SER A 620 1.89 5.16 11.01
C SER A 620 1.28 3.92 10.35
N ALA A 621 1.00 3.98 9.04
CA ALA A 621 0.49 2.83 8.29
C ALA A 621 1.49 1.67 8.29
N GLU A 622 2.76 1.97 8.08
CA GLU A 622 3.87 1.00 8.11
C GLU A 622 4.05 0.40 9.51
N ALA A 623 4.04 1.23 10.55
CA ALA A 623 4.19 0.78 11.93
C ALA A 623 3.04 -0.13 12.38
N VAL A 624 1.80 0.22 12.06
CA VAL A 624 0.62 -0.61 12.35
C VAL A 624 0.72 -1.95 11.61
N LYS A 625 1.06 -1.94 10.31
CA LYS A 625 1.27 -3.15 9.52
C LYS A 625 2.30 -4.08 10.17
N GLN A 626 3.50 -3.57 10.43
CA GLN A 626 4.58 -4.37 11.02
C GLN A 626 4.23 -4.90 12.40
N SER A 627 3.55 -4.10 13.23
CA SER A 627 3.14 -4.51 14.56
C SER A 627 2.08 -5.59 14.54
N LEU A 628 1.10 -5.51 13.63
CA LEU A 628 0.07 -6.53 13.47
C LEU A 628 0.63 -7.83 12.90
N GLU A 629 1.55 -7.77 11.93
CA GLU A 629 2.21 -8.95 11.39
C GLU A 629 3.07 -9.68 12.42
N LYS A 630 3.70 -8.96 13.37
CA LYS A 630 4.48 -9.55 14.47
C LYS A 630 3.67 -10.35 15.48
N ILE A 631 2.35 -10.11 15.60
CA ILE A 631 1.48 -10.84 16.54
C ILE A 631 1.21 -12.27 16.04
N SER A 632 1.46 -12.57 14.77
CA SER A 632 1.20 -13.87 14.16
C SER A 632 1.81 -15.02 14.96
N ASN A 633 1.03 -16.09 15.18
CA ASN A 633 1.39 -17.30 15.88
C ASN A 633 1.45 -18.49 14.90
N GLU A 634 1.89 -19.65 15.38
CA GLU A 634 1.95 -20.89 14.59
C GLU A 634 0.55 -21.38 14.11
N GLU A 635 -0.54 -21.03 14.82
CA GLU A 635 -1.90 -21.46 14.52
C GLU A 635 -2.71 -20.42 13.73
N VAL A 636 -2.44 -19.10 13.94
CA VAL A 636 -3.15 -17.98 13.31
C VAL A 636 -2.16 -16.97 12.78
N ARG A 637 -2.25 -16.70 11.49
CA ARG A 637 -1.43 -15.70 10.80
C ARG A 637 -2.23 -14.44 10.52
N VAL A 638 -1.74 -13.29 10.98
CA VAL A 638 -2.25 -11.98 10.56
C VAL A 638 -1.62 -11.60 9.23
N ARG A 639 -2.45 -11.32 8.24
CA ARG A 639 -2.00 -10.93 6.90
C ARG A 639 -2.56 -9.56 6.54
N VAL A 640 -1.69 -8.57 6.46
CA VAL A 640 -2.08 -7.24 5.97
C VAL A 640 -2.06 -7.26 4.44
N ILE A 641 -3.27 -7.24 3.84
CA ILE A 641 -3.45 -7.29 2.38
C ILE A 641 -3.05 -5.95 1.75
N HIS A 642 -3.49 -4.85 2.38
CA HIS A 642 -3.22 -3.51 1.90
C HIS A 642 -3.00 -2.56 3.07
N ALA A 643 -1.94 -1.76 2.99
CA ALA A 643 -1.68 -0.64 3.88
C ALA A 643 -1.61 0.64 3.06
N GLY A 644 -2.31 1.68 3.48
CA GLY A 644 -2.34 2.93 2.73
C GLY A 644 -2.69 4.14 3.58
N VAL A 645 -2.50 5.30 3.01
CA VAL A 645 -2.67 6.59 3.68
C VAL A 645 -4.00 7.24 3.28
N GLY A 646 -4.57 8.00 4.19
CA GLY A 646 -5.78 8.78 3.98
C GLY A 646 -7.05 8.11 4.49
N ALA A 647 -8.19 8.74 4.23
CA ALA A 647 -9.49 8.26 4.67
C ALA A 647 -9.86 6.92 3.99
N ILE A 648 -10.62 6.09 4.69
CA ILE A 648 -11.14 4.84 4.14
C ILE A 648 -12.10 5.17 2.99
N SER A 649 -11.81 4.64 1.81
CA SER A 649 -12.56 4.84 0.58
C SER A 649 -13.49 3.65 0.27
N LYS A 650 -14.40 3.82 -0.68
CA LYS A 650 -15.23 2.73 -1.20
C LYS A 650 -14.39 1.56 -1.74
N SER A 651 -13.26 1.86 -2.42
CA SER A 651 -12.38 0.82 -2.97
C SER A 651 -11.78 -0.07 -1.88
N ASP A 652 -11.46 0.51 -0.71
CA ASP A 652 -10.93 -0.24 0.43
C ASP A 652 -11.98 -1.18 1.02
N VAL A 653 -13.24 -0.73 1.07
CA VAL A 653 -14.36 -1.57 1.51
C VAL A 653 -14.60 -2.72 0.55
N SER A 654 -14.61 -2.44 -0.76
CA SER A 654 -14.78 -3.50 -1.78
C SER A 654 -13.63 -4.50 -1.77
N LEU A 655 -12.38 -4.05 -1.50
CA LEU A 655 -11.23 -4.94 -1.33
C LEU A 655 -11.38 -5.82 -0.08
N ALA A 656 -11.83 -5.24 1.02
CA ALA A 656 -12.05 -5.96 2.27
C ALA A 656 -13.17 -7.01 2.14
N ASP A 657 -14.27 -6.67 1.47
CA ASP A 657 -15.37 -7.59 1.16
C ASP A 657 -14.88 -8.77 0.31
N ALA A 658 -14.18 -8.50 -0.79
CA ALA A 658 -13.63 -9.54 -1.68
C ALA A 658 -12.62 -10.45 -1.00
N SER A 659 -11.94 -9.98 0.05
CA SER A 659 -10.90 -10.71 0.77
C SER A 659 -11.33 -11.22 2.13
N ASN A 660 -12.58 -11.01 2.53
CA ASN A 660 -13.09 -11.29 3.89
C ASN A 660 -12.24 -10.61 4.99
N ALA A 661 -11.76 -9.40 4.74
CA ALA A 661 -10.81 -8.69 5.59
C ALA A 661 -11.51 -7.70 6.53
N ILE A 662 -10.91 -7.47 7.69
CA ILE A 662 -11.29 -6.41 8.62
C ILE A 662 -10.55 -5.12 8.25
N ILE A 663 -11.24 -3.98 8.27
CA ILE A 663 -10.60 -2.68 8.03
C ILE A 663 -10.20 -2.05 9.36
N ILE A 664 -8.92 -1.76 9.50
CA ILE A 664 -8.36 -1.03 10.64
C ILE A 664 -8.01 0.39 10.20
N GLY A 665 -8.72 1.37 10.75
CA GLY A 665 -8.43 2.79 10.54
C GLY A 665 -7.67 3.37 11.72
N PHE A 666 -6.44 3.84 11.49
CA PHE A 666 -5.62 4.48 12.49
C PHE A 666 -5.63 6.00 12.32
N ASN A 667 -6.19 6.70 13.29
CA ASN A 667 -6.37 8.18 13.29
C ASN A 667 -7.13 8.74 12.07
N VAL A 668 -7.84 7.88 11.30
CA VAL A 668 -8.62 8.25 10.11
C VAL A 668 -10.11 7.99 10.31
N ARG A 669 -10.93 8.52 9.41
CA ARG A 669 -12.37 8.29 9.38
C ARG A 669 -12.80 7.80 8.00
N PRO A 670 -13.82 6.95 7.92
CA PRO A 670 -14.37 6.52 6.64
C PRO A 670 -15.11 7.67 5.95
N ASP A 671 -15.10 7.64 4.63
CA ASP A 671 -15.96 8.48 3.82
C ASP A 671 -17.43 8.10 4.02
N ALA A 672 -18.35 9.04 3.80
CA ALA A 672 -19.77 8.76 3.92
C ALA A 672 -20.23 7.62 2.99
N VAL A 673 -19.66 7.54 1.78
CA VAL A 673 -19.92 6.48 0.82
C VAL A 673 -19.36 5.14 1.30
N ALA A 674 -18.13 5.14 1.80
CA ALA A 674 -17.48 3.95 2.34
C ALA A 674 -18.25 3.38 3.56
N LYS A 675 -18.78 4.26 4.41
CA LYS A 675 -19.59 3.86 5.56
C LYS A 675 -20.89 3.16 5.13
N ALA A 676 -21.60 3.74 4.16
CA ALA A 676 -22.83 3.16 3.63
C ALA A 676 -22.59 1.81 2.94
N GLU A 677 -21.48 1.69 2.19
CA GLU A 677 -21.08 0.44 1.53
C GLU A 677 -20.76 -0.65 2.56
N ALA A 678 -19.97 -0.31 3.58
CA ALA A 678 -19.62 -1.26 4.64
C ALA A 678 -20.84 -1.75 5.43
N GLU A 679 -21.86 -0.90 5.64
CA GLU A 679 -23.12 -1.31 6.24
C GLU A 679 -23.91 -2.27 5.32
N GLN A 680 -23.79 -2.14 3.99
CA GLN A 680 -24.42 -3.03 3.02
C GLN A 680 -23.70 -4.38 2.90
N THR A 681 -22.38 -4.36 2.84
CA THR A 681 -21.53 -5.56 2.69
C THR A 681 -21.24 -6.23 4.03
N SER A 682 -21.63 -5.63 5.16
CA SER A 682 -21.34 -6.11 6.51
C SER A 682 -19.83 -6.24 6.82
N VAL A 683 -18.99 -5.43 6.16
CA VAL A 683 -17.56 -5.36 6.43
C VAL A 683 -17.31 -4.65 7.76
N GLU A 684 -16.55 -5.30 8.63
CA GLU A 684 -16.20 -4.72 9.93
C GLU A 684 -15.13 -3.65 9.78
N MET A 685 -15.41 -2.45 10.30
CA MET A 685 -14.45 -1.35 10.33
C MET A 685 -14.19 -0.92 11.78
N ARG A 686 -12.94 -1.00 12.22
CA ARG A 686 -12.51 -0.57 13.54
C ARG A 686 -11.59 0.65 13.46
N MET A 687 -11.86 1.66 14.30
CA MET A 687 -11.16 2.94 14.29
C MET A 687 -10.41 3.14 15.58
N TYR A 688 -9.10 3.28 15.49
CA TYR A 688 -8.22 3.48 16.64
C TYR A 688 -7.50 4.82 16.57
N ARG A 689 -7.12 5.34 17.73
CA ARG A 689 -6.25 6.52 17.87
C ARG A 689 -4.94 6.19 18.57
N VAL A 690 -4.92 5.10 19.28
CA VAL A 690 -3.74 4.59 20.01
C VAL A 690 -3.40 3.22 19.43
N ILE A 691 -2.13 2.98 19.13
CA ILE A 691 -1.69 1.74 18.49
C ILE A 691 -1.88 0.52 19.38
N TYR A 692 -1.76 0.69 20.69
CA TYR A 692 -1.96 -0.39 21.67
C TYR A 692 -3.38 -0.97 21.62
N ASP A 693 -4.38 -0.12 21.47
CA ASP A 693 -5.77 -0.56 21.37
C ASP A 693 -5.98 -1.45 20.15
N ALA A 694 -5.37 -1.09 19.02
CA ALA A 694 -5.44 -1.89 17.81
C ALA A 694 -4.73 -3.26 17.96
N ILE A 695 -3.56 -3.27 18.60
CA ILE A 695 -2.78 -4.48 18.86
C ILE A 695 -3.55 -5.42 19.79
N ASN A 696 -4.11 -4.90 20.89
CA ASN A 696 -4.86 -5.69 21.87
C ASN A 696 -6.13 -6.30 21.25
N ASP A 697 -6.92 -5.49 20.53
CA ASP A 697 -8.14 -5.98 19.90
C ASP A 697 -7.88 -7.07 18.86
N VAL A 698 -6.82 -6.94 18.06
CA VAL A 698 -6.42 -7.97 17.08
C VAL A 698 -5.89 -9.21 17.80
N SER A 699 -5.10 -9.05 18.86
CA SER A 699 -4.63 -10.17 19.68
C SER A 699 -5.81 -10.95 20.30
N ASP A 700 -6.81 -10.25 20.80
CA ASP A 700 -8.00 -10.88 21.38
C ASP A 700 -8.90 -11.53 20.31
N ALA A 701 -8.98 -10.95 19.11
CA ALA A 701 -9.63 -11.58 17.97
C ALA A 701 -8.91 -12.88 17.56
N MET A 702 -7.57 -12.88 17.53
CA MET A 702 -6.78 -14.09 17.26
C MET A 702 -7.02 -15.18 18.30
N LYS A 703 -7.02 -14.83 19.61
CA LYS A 703 -7.33 -15.78 20.70
C LYS A 703 -8.73 -16.37 20.52
N GLY A 704 -9.69 -15.56 20.06
CA GLY A 704 -11.05 -16.03 19.73
C GLY A 704 -11.10 -17.04 18.58
N MET A 705 -10.13 -16.97 17.65
CA MET A 705 -10.02 -17.89 16.53
C MET A 705 -9.31 -19.22 16.87
N LEU A 706 -8.53 -19.27 17.98
CA LEU A 706 -7.86 -20.48 18.41
C LEU A 706 -8.87 -21.58 18.74
N ALA A 707 -8.51 -22.84 18.49
CA ALA A 707 -9.30 -23.96 18.95
C ALA A 707 -9.25 -24.01 20.48
N PRO A 708 -10.40 -24.24 21.18
CA PRO A 708 -10.39 -24.34 22.62
C PRO A 708 -9.47 -25.50 23.05
N LYS A 709 -8.53 -25.21 23.92
CA LYS A 709 -7.68 -26.24 24.53
C LYS A 709 -8.51 -27.00 25.55
N VAL A 710 -8.38 -28.31 25.59
CA VAL A 710 -9.11 -29.18 26.49
C VAL A 710 -8.20 -29.57 27.65
N ARG A 711 -8.65 -29.28 28.87
CA ARG A 711 -7.95 -29.65 30.08
C ARG A 711 -8.72 -30.73 30.83
N GLU A 712 -8.01 -31.73 31.27
CA GLU A 712 -8.56 -32.75 32.15
C GLU A 712 -8.67 -32.20 33.59
N VAL A 713 -9.86 -32.18 34.13
CA VAL A 713 -10.13 -31.77 35.50
C VAL A 713 -10.60 -32.97 36.30
N ALA A 714 -9.79 -33.41 37.27
CA ALA A 714 -10.18 -34.49 38.19
C ALA A 714 -11.31 -34.04 39.09
N LEU A 715 -12.40 -34.78 39.11
CA LEU A 715 -13.60 -34.49 39.91
C LEU A 715 -13.59 -35.24 41.22
N GLY A 716 -13.15 -36.49 41.21
CA GLY A 716 -13.11 -37.33 42.44
C GLY A 716 -12.75 -38.78 42.17
N GLU A 717 -12.58 -39.48 43.25
CA GLU A 717 -12.18 -40.90 43.25
C GLU A 717 -13.17 -41.76 44.02
N ALA A 718 -13.37 -43.01 43.54
CA ALA A 718 -14.21 -43.97 44.24
C ALA A 718 -13.55 -45.38 44.23
N GLN A 719 -13.58 -46.03 45.34
CA GLN A 719 -13.05 -47.38 45.45
C GLN A 719 -14.20 -48.41 45.33
N VAL A 720 -14.02 -49.43 44.47
CA VAL A 720 -14.92 -50.54 44.31
C VAL A 720 -14.84 -51.46 45.54
N ARG A 721 -15.98 -51.65 46.22
CA ARG A 721 -16.10 -52.52 47.40
C ARG A 721 -16.75 -53.84 47.08
N GLN A 722 -17.76 -53.85 46.20
CA GLN A 722 -18.45 -55.08 45.79
C GLN A 722 -18.84 -54.99 44.32
N VAL A 723 -18.86 -56.13 43.66
CA VAL A 723 -19.26 -56.21 42.24
C VAL A 723 -20.51 -57.06 42.10
N TYR A 724 -21.57 -56.50 41.49
CA TYR A 724 -22.85 -57.20 41.28
C TYR A 724 -23.04 -57.46 39.77
N LYS A 725 -23.25 -58.72 39.38
CA LYS A 725 -23.60 -59.09 38.00
C LYS A 725 -25.11 -59.23 37.88
N ILE A 726 -25.78 -58.32 37.17
CA ILE A 726 -27.19 -58.22 36.97
C ILE A 726 -27.51 -58.56 35.51
N SER A 727 -28.32 -59.57 35.24
CA SER A 727 -28.57 -60.08 33.87
C SER A 727 -29.20 -59.04 32.93
N SER A 728 -29.86 -58.01 33.44
CA SER A 728 -30.55 -56.97 32.66
C SER A 728 -29.72 -55.70 32.46
N VAL A 729 -28.69 -55.44 33.25
CA VAL A 729 -27.94 -54.16 33.29
C VAL A 729 -26.45 -54.33 33.10
N GLY A 730 -25.93 -55.58 33.23
CA GLY A 730 -24.50 -55.89 33.18
C GLY A 730 -23.83 -55.86 34.55
N THR A 731 -22.51 -55.54 34.57
CA THR A 731 -21.76 -55.48 35.81
C THR A 731 -21.91 -54.12 36.50
N VAL A 732 -22.43 -54.13 37.72
CA VAL A 732 -22.59 -52.93 38.55
C VAL A 732 -21.53 -52.94 39.64
N ALA A 733 -20.71 -51.93 39.70
CA ALA A 733 -19.73 -51.74 40.77
C ALA A 733 -20.33 -50.96 41.92
N GLY A 734 -20.38 -51.58 43.09
CA GLY A 734 -20.71 -50.92 44.37
C GLY A 734 -19.49 -50.24 44.90
N CYS A 735 -19.44 -48.92 44.80
CA CYS A 735 -18.28 -48.10 45.09
C CYS A 735 -18.59 -47.19 46.29
N ARG A 736 -17.53 -46.83 46.99
CA ARG A 736 -17.54 -45.71 47.97
C ARG A 736 -16.67 -44.59 47.45
N VAL A 737 -17.23 -43.38 47.36
CA VAL A 737 -16.45 -42.18 46.97
C VAL A 737 -15.44 -41.85 48.10
N THR A 738 -14.16 -41.86 47.79
CA THR A 738 -13.05 -41.62 48.70
C THR A 738 -12.72 -40.13 48.75
N ASN A 739 -12.67 -39.49 47.57
CA ASN A 739 -12.33 -38.07 47.43
C ASN A 739 -13.20 -37.37 46.40
N GLY A 740 -13.44 -36.10 46.59
CA GLY A 740 -14.15 -35.26 45.64
C GLY A 740 -15.62 -35.65 45.44
N LYS A 741 -16.11 -35.61 44.18
CA LYS A 741 -17.47 -35.99 43.78
C LYS A 741 -17.47 -36.74 42.47
N ILE A 742 -18.41 -37.63 42.27
CA ILE A 742 -18.62 -38.34 41.00
C ILE A 742 -19.90 -37.80 40.36
N THR A 743 -19.83 -37.40 39.11
CA THR A 743 -20.95 -36.92 38.33
C THR A 743 -21.27 -37.92 37.18
N ARG A 744 -22.54 -38.07 36.85
CA ARG A 744 -22.99 -38.97 35.82
C ARG A 744 -22.38 -38.70 34.43
N ASP A 745 -22.17 -37.43 34.10
CA ASP A 745 -21.71 -36.98 32.77
C ASP A 745 -20.18 -36.97 32.63
N ALA A 746 -19.45 -37.43 33.65
CA ALA A 746 -18.00 -37.48 33.62
C ALA A 746 -17.45 -38.76 32.98
N GLN A 747 -16.23 -38.71 32.54
CA GLN A 747 -15.46 -39.87 32.12
C GLN A 747 -14.80 -40.48 33.39
N LEU A 748 -14.54 -41.76 33.29
CA LEU A 748 -14.03 -42.53 34.38
C LEU A 748 -12.84 -43.39 33.95
N ARG A 749 -11.76 -43.31 34.69
CA ARG A 749 -10.56 -44.12 34.50
C ARG A 749 -10.51 -45.20 35.59
N LEU A 750 -10.46 -46.44 35.16
CA LEU A 750 -10.31 -47.59 36.11
C LEU A 750 -8.84 -47.88 36.36
N VAL A 751 -8.46 -47.79 37.61
CA VAL A 751 -7.10 -48.05 38.08
C VAL A 751 -7.09 -49.31 38.95
N ARG A 752 -6.27 -50.30 38.62
CA ARG A 752 -6.05 -51.57 39.36
C ARG A 752 -4.57 -51.67 39.72
N ASP A 753 -4.30 -51.82 40.99
CA ASP A 753 -2.92 -51.91 41.53
C ASP A 753 -1.98 -50.75 41.08
N GLY A 754 -2.58 -49.57 40.90
CA GLY A 754 -1.85 -48.38 40.43
C GLY A 754 -1.66 -48.30 38.92
N ILE A 755 -2.24 -49.23 38.15
CA ILE A 755 -2.15 -49.26 36.69
C ILE A 755 -3.53 -48.93 36.08
N VAL A 756 -3.56 -48.03 35.13
CA VAL A 756 -4.79 -47.69 34.36
C VAL A 756 -5.13 -48.85 33.40
N ILE A 757 -6.29 -49.47 33.62
CA ILE A 757 -6.77 -50.59 32.82
C ILE A 757 -7.60 -50.10 31.63
N CYS A 758 -8.51 -49.16 31.85
CA CYS A 758 -9.33 -48.60 30.79
C CYS A 758 -9.86 -47.21 31.16
N GLU A 759 -10.25 -46.46 30.15
CA GLU A 759 -11.03 -45.22 30.26
C GLU A 759 -12.39 -45.46 29.60
N ASP A 760 -13.47 -45.16 30.33
CA ASP A 760 -14.82 -45.34 29.83
C ASP A 760 -15.77 -44.29 30.41
N SER A 761 -16.95 -44.18 29.84
CA SER A 761 -18.00 -43.30 30.30
C SER A 761 -18.94 -43.99 31.31
N ILE A 762 -19.51 -43.24 32.19
CA ILE A 762 -20.50 -43.74 33.18
C ILE A 762 -21.83 -43.98 32.49
N ALA A 763 -22.25 -45.22 32.36
CA ALA A 763 -23.56 -45.56 31.77
C ALA A 763 -24.71 -45.27 32.76
N SER A 764 -24.51 -45.59 34.04
CA SER A 764 -25.47 -45.21 35.07
C SER A 764 -24.79 -44.98 36.43
N LEU A 765 -25.25 -43.96 37.13
CA LEU A 765 -24.86 -43.63 38.51
C LEU A 765 -26.08 -43.69 39.41
N LYS A 766 -26.05 -44.65 40.38
CA LYS A 766 -27.19 -44.87 41.28
C LYS A 766 -26.76 -44.77 42.72
N ARG A 767 -27.66 -44.27 43.58
CA ARG A 767 -27.52 -44.34 44.99
C ARG A 767 -28.70 -45.13 45.58
N PHE A 768 -28.40 -46.32 46.11
CA PHE A 768 -29.38 -47.33 46.47
C PHE A 768 -30.20 -47.80 45.22
N LYS A 769 -31.44 -47.32 45.10
CA LYS A 769 -32.33 -47.65 43.94
C LYS A 769 -32.58 -46.48 43.02
N ASP A 770 -32.22 -45.27 43.44
CA ASP A 770 -32.51 -44.02 42.74
C ASP A 770 -31.34 -43.60 41.85
N ASP A 771 -31.67 -43.05 40.68
CA ASP A 771 -30.63 -42.45 39.78
C ASP A 771 -30.16 -41.12 40.42
N ALA A 772 -28.82 -40.97 40.54
CA ALA A 772 -28.20 -39.78 41.08
C ALA A 772 -27.49 -39.01 39.94
N LYS A 773 -27.53 -37.66 39.96
CA LYS A 773 -26.75 -36.81 39.06
C LYS A 773 -25.32 -36.69 39.55
N GLU A 774 -25.11 -36.58 40.87
CA GLU A 774 -23.79 -36.53 41.51
C GLU A 774 -23.82 -37.24 42.88
N VAL A 775 -22.66 -37.75 43.28
CA VAL A 775 -22.45 -38.36 44.60
C VAL A 775 -21.16 -37.79 45.21
N ALA A 776 -21.22 -37.23 46.39
CA ALA A 776 -20.13 -36.61 47.12
C ALA A 776 -19.29 -37.67 47.92
N ALA A 777 -18.10 -37.22 48.36
CA ALA A 777 -17.20 -38.02 49.14
C ALA A 777 -17.86 -38.60 50.43
N GLY A 778 -17.51 -39.86 50.75
CA GLY A 778 -18.03 -40.60 51.93
C GLY A 778 -19.30 -41.36 51.67
N PHE A 779 -20.02 -41.14 50.55
CA PHE A 779 -21.22 -41.88 50.22
C PHE A 779 -20.96 -43.10 49.32
N GLU A 780 -21.89 -44.08 49.39
CA GLU A 780 -21.81 -45.25 48.57
C GLU A 780 -22.71 -45.05 47.30
N CYS A 781 -22.25 -45.58 46.17
CA CYS A 781 -22.95 -45.52 44.88
C CYS A 781 -22.75 -46.76 44.06
N GLY A 782 -23.67 -47.04 43.15
CA GLY A 782 -23.52 -48.06 42.13
C GLY A 782 -23.18 -47.43 40.80
N ILE A 783 -22.07 -47.83 40.21
CA ILE A 783 -21.55 -47.34 38.93
C ILE A 783 -21.58 -48.43 37.91
N THR A 784 -22.09 -48.12 36.70
CA THR A 784 -22.04 -49.04 35.53
C THR A 784 -21.27 -48.34 34.46
N LEU A 785 -20.28 -49.03 33.86
CA LEU A 785 -19.48 -48.54 32.75
C LEU A 785 -20.19 -48.87 31.42
N ALA A 786 -19.96 -48.06 30.40
CA ALA A 786 -20.63 -48.21 29.11
C ALA A 786 -20.11 -49.40 28.31
N LYS A 787 -18.81 -49.64 28.32
CA LYS A 787 -18.15 -50.65 27.48
C LYS A 787 -17.46 -51.76 28.28
N PHE A 788 -16.81 -51.39 29.40
CA PHE A 788 -15.98 -52.31 30.17
C PHE A 788 -16.77 -53.04 31.27
N GLN A 789 -16.62 -54.39 31.36
CA GLN A 789 -17.38 -55.19 32.30
C GLN A 789 -16.52 -55.99 33.30
N ASP A 790 -15.17 -56.08 33.14
CA ASP A 790 -14.28 -56.84 34.02
C ASP A 790 -13.83 -55.96 35.21
N ILE A 791 -14.79 -55.56 36.03
CA ILE A 791 -14.52 -54.79 37.25
C ILE A 791 -14.26 -55.79 38.39
N LYS A 792 -13.28 -55.53 39.26
CA LYS A 792 -12.93 -56.33 40.43
C LYS A 792 -13.04 -55.50 41.69
N GLU A 793 -13.16 -56.26 42.81
CA GLU A 793 -13.12 -55.63 44.14
C GLU A 793 -11.74 -55.12 44.45
N GLY A 794 -11.63 -53.88 44.92
CA GLY A 794 -10.37 -53.15 45.14
C GLY A 794 -9.96 -52.20 44.05
N ASP A 795 -10.59 -52.24 42.85
CA ASP A 795 -10.35 -51.25 41.76
C ASP A 795 -10.69 -49.82 42.23
N VAL A 796 -9.95 -48.87 41.75
CA VAL A 796 -10.17 -47.42 41.97
C VAL A 796 -10.69 -46.78 40.71
N PHE A 797 -11.78 -46.04 40.83
CA PHE A 797 -12.31 -45.23 39.78
C PHE A 797 -11.92 -43.79 39.98
N GLU A 798 -11.14 -43.26 39.03
CA GLU A 798 -10.84 -41.83 38.94
C GLU A 798 -11.79 -41.17 37.95
N CYS A 799 -12.56 -40.24 38.47
CA CYS A 799 -13.58 -39.49 37.71
C CYS A 799 -13.00 -38.16 37.28
N PHE A 800 -13.06 -37.87 35.97
CA PHE A 800 -12.57 -36.65 35.39
C PHE A 800 -13.52 -36.11 34.34
N LYS A 801 -13.39 -34.79 34.06
CA LYS A 801 -14.15 -34.12 33.02
C LYS A 801 -13.19 -33.32 32.16
N MET A 802 -13.42 -33.38 30.86
CA MET A 802 -12.71 -32.50 29.93
C MET A 802 -13.39 -31.14 29.93
N GLU A 803 -12.69 -30.13 30.34
CA GLU A 803 -13.16 -28.74 30.29
C GLU A 803 -12.39 -27.98 29.21
N GLU A 804 -13.15 -27.31 28.36
CA GLU A 804 -12.59 -26.40 27.38
C GLU A 804 -12.17 -25.11 28.07
N TYR A 805 -10.91 -24.73 27.87
CA TYR A 805 -10.40 -23.43 28.35
C TYR A 805 -9.71 -22.68 27.22
N ARG A 806 -9.79 -21.36 27.28
CA ARG A 806 -9.10 -20.47 26.37
C ARG A 806 -8.14 -19.64 27.20
N ASP A 807 -6.85 -19.68 26.84
CA ASP A 807 -5.82 -18.86 27.46
C ASP A 807 -5.94 -17.38 27.03
#